data_11b485c5dfe5ccf6d71652654fc63946
#
_entry.id   11b485c5dfe5ccf6d71652654fc63946
#
_cell.length_a   1.000
_cell.length_b   1.000
_cell.length_c   1.000
_cell.angle_alpha   90.00
_cell.angle_beta   90.00
_cell.angle_gamma   90.00
#
_symmetry.space_group_name_H-M   'P 1'
#
loop_
_entity.id
_entity.type
_entity.pdbx_description
1 polymer ?
#
loop_
_entity_poly.entity_id
_entity_poly.type
_entity_poly.pdbx_seq_one_letter_code
_entity_poly.pdbx_strand_id
1 'polypeptide(L)'
;MMLDSVLLEILRNKVTSVTEEMGITLQRTGRTLYVKETADFGTALADLNGKFFAWPLDIGVSGFVDLDCGPTISAVDELSPGDVIITNHPYASGGLCTHTPDLNLVRPYFYEDRIVSYGWTFVHSADVGGKVPSSVSPTNSEAYQEGLLIPPMKIVREGSFNEDLITLYRHNVRTPDLNIGDIKAMLAALDVGQTRVIEIIEQYGLDVFLTAQEALMNYAAAKARTAFRQIPDGAYEFWDYLDDDAFTQIPVRVRLRMEVNDGLIHLDYTGSDPQTMGPFNVVTMGRSHPWVTLRLLSYVISRDPTCPVNSGVFRNVTVDLPHGSVLNPEFPAASGIRMAAGVRSYDAVNGALSKALPDFMPAAPGGNSIPVVLVEPLNGGQQSVTVVQFLVGGLGARKGHDGVDGRDPSFSNMANNPIETIEAEASVLVLDYGVRADSGGPGEWRGGAGQKIKFKVLLDGCQLLARGLERLRFPPWGAAGGRSSTVTRFILNEGLVSERDLGKIDMVSLNAGDTVTAYLSGAGGYGDPFSRDPASVRKDVILGFVTTSGAEKDYGVVFKVGEVDESATQTLRTGRTSPSLVDFDYGEEREAWESVFDDERMVALNRALVGHAPAQRQRIRKTIFGSIDERLLVPATEKRHDFRDLIGDGDEIAISFDQLLSAIPDAAT
;
A
#
# COMPACT_ATOMS: atom_id res chain seq x y z
N MET A 1 -8.86 2.79 -38.63
CA MET A 1 -10.34 2.94 -38.74
C MET A 1 -10.77 3.69 -37.44
N MET A 2 -11.58 4.73 -37.51
CA MET A 2 -12.12 5.37 -36.30
C MET A 2 -13.35 4.56 -35.90
N LEU A 3 -13.37 4.00 -34.69
CA LEU A 3 -14.54 3.30 -34.18
C LEU A 3 -15.63 4.30 -33.85
N ASP A 4 -16.88 3.94 -34.12
CA ASP A 4 -18.04 4.68 -33.64
C ASP A 4 -18.09 4.66 -32.09
N SER A 5 -18.52 5.76 -31.49
CA SER A 5 -18.56 5.93 -30.03
C SER A 5 -19.45 4.89 -29.32
N VAL A 6 -20.56 4.48 -29.96
CA VAL A 6 -21.46 3.45 -29.42
C VAL A 6 -20.76 2.09 -29.41
N LEU A 7 -20.10 1.75 -30.51
CA LEU A 7 -19.34 0.50 -30.60
C LEU A 7 -18.17 0.48 -29.60
N LEU A 8 -17.48 1.61 -29.42
CA LEU A 8 -16.41 1.73 -28.41
C LEU A 8 -16.90 1.45 -26.99
N GLU A 9 -18.08 2.01 -26.61
CA GLU A 9 -18.68 1.75 -25.29
C GLU A 9 -19.14 0.28 -25.15
N ILE A 10 -19.68 -0.33 -26.20
CA ILE A 10 -20.03 -1.76 -26.20
C ILE A 10 -18.78 -2.59 -25.95
N LEU A 11 -17.70 -2.33 -26.69
CA LEU A 11 -16.45 -3.06 -26.55
C LEU A 11 -15.80 -2.84 -25.18
N ARG A 12 -15.83 -1.60 -24.64
CA ARG A 12 -15.39 -1.31 -23.29
C ARG A 12 -16.07 -2.22 -22.27
N ASN A 13 -17.39 -2.27 -22.28
CA ASN A 13 -18.15 -3.09 -21.34
C ASN A 13 -17.85 -4.58 -21.53
N LYS A 14 -17.72 -5.06 -22.77
CA LYS A 14 -17.41 -6.46 -23.05
C LYS A 14 -16.02 -6.85 -22.51
N VAL A 15 -14.97 -6.08 -22.80
CA VAL A 15 -13.62 -6.43 -22.32
C VAL A 15 -13.48 -6.29 -20.80
N THR A 16 -14.19 -5.34 -20.17
CA THR A 16 -14.29 -5.25 -18.72
C THR A 16 -14.96 -6.48 -18.13
N SER A 17 -16.10 -6.93 -18.71
CA SER A 17 -16.79 -8.14 -18.25
C SER A 17 -15.92 -9.39 -18.42
N VAL A 18 -15.06 -9.48 -19.45
CA VAL A 18 -14.08 -10.56 -19.57
C VAL A 18 -13.14 -10.60 -18.38
N THR A 19 -12.57 -9.45 -17.99
CA THR A 19 -11.65 -9.38 -16.83
C THR A 19 -12.36 -9.69 -15.52
N GLU A 20 -13.62 -9.33 -15.36
CA GLU A 20 -14.44 -9.68 -14.19
C GLU A 20 -14.73 -11.19 -14.13
N GLU A 21 -15.10 -11.81 -15.27
CA GLU A 21 -15.33 -13.26 -15.36
C GLU A 21 -14.04 -14.05 -15.04
N MET A 22 -12.89 -13.57 -15.52
CA MET A 22 -11.58 -14.11 -15.14
C MET A 22 -11.38 -14.03 -13.60
N GLY A 23 -11.66 -12.88 -13.00
CA GLY A 23 -11.53 -12.66 -11.56
C GLY A 23 -12.46 -13.56 -10.74
N ILE A 24 -13.72 -13.67 -11.13
CA ILE A 24 -14.71 -14.57 -10.50
C ILE A 24 -14.25 -16.02 -10.57
N THR A 25 -13.73 -16.45 -11.73
CA THR A 25 -13.21 -17.79 -11.92
C THR A 25 -12.04 -18.08 -11.00
N LEU A 26 -11.09 -17.15 -10.93
CA LEU A 26 -9.92 -17.24 -10.06
C LEU A 26 -10.33 -17.34 -8.60
N GLN A 27 -11.19 -16.44 -8.10
CA GLN A 27 -11.65 -16.42 -6.72
C GLN A 27 -12.35 -17.73 -6.32
N ARG A 28 -13.25 -18.24 -7.19
CA ARG A 28 -14.04 -19.44 -6.90
C ARG A 28 -13.21 -20.73 -6.94
N THR A 29 -12.13 -20.78 -7.70
CA THR A 29 -11.28 -21.96 -7.85
C THR A 29 -10.00 -21.90 -7.02
N GLY A 30 -9.65 -20.74 -6.46
CA GLY A 30 -8.52 -20.53 -5.57
C GLY A 30 -8.56 -21.39 -4.31
N ARG A 31 -7.41 -21.56 -3.67
CA ARG A 31 -7.24 -22.44 -2.50
C ARG A 31 -6.90 -21.69 -1.23
N THR A 32 -6.10 -20.63 -1.33
CA THR A 32 -5.67 -19.85 -0.17
C THR A 32 -6.75 -18.86 0.27
N LEU A 33 -6.72 -18.47 1.55
CA LEU A 33 -7.58 -17.40 2.09
C LEU A 33 -7.35 -16.07 1.37
N TYR A 34 -6.11 -15.80 0.95
CA TYR A 34 -5.78 -14.59 0.20
C TYR A 34 -6.61 -14.46 -1.07
N VAL A 35 -6.72 -15.54 -1.85
CA VAL A 35 -7.49 -15.54 -3.10
C VAL A 35 -8.99 -15.57 -2.82
N LYS A 36 -9.44 -16.45 -1.91
CA LYS A 36 -10.88 -16.71 -1.71
C LYS A 36 -11.61 -15.60 -0.95
N GLU A 37 -11.02 -15.14 0.14
CA GLU A 37 -11.69 -14.25 1.11
C GLU A 37 -11.13 -12.83 1.06
N THR A 38 -9.81 -12.68 1.05
CA THR A 38 -9.16 -11.36 1.01
C THR A 38 -9.25 -10.69 -0.35
N ALA A 39 -9.41 -11.48 -1.43
CA ALA A 39 -9.39 -11.06 -2.83
C ALA A 39 -8.08 -10.37 -3.25
N ASP A 40 -6.92 -10.82 -2.69
CA ASP A 40 -5.59 -10.32 -3.06
C ASP A 40 -5.07 -10.99 -4.33
N PHE A 41 -5.71 -10.66 -5.43
CA PHE A 41 -5.40 -11.11 -6.78
C PHE A 41 -5.80 -10.05 -7.82
N GLY A 42 -5.32 -10.21 -9.05
CA GLY A 42 -5.72 -9.36 -10.17
C GLY A 42 -5.85 -10.13 -11.46
N THR A 43 -6.68 -9.59 -12.34
CA THR A 43 -6.90 -10.09 -13.72
C THR A 43 -6.97 -8.92 -14.67
N ALA A 44 -6.40 -9.05 -15.86
CA ALA A 44 -6.45 -7.99 -16.87
C ALA A 44 -6.23 -8.52 -18.28
N LEU A 45 -6.56 -7.68 -19.28
CA LEU A 45 -6.17 -7.86 -20.66
C LEU A 45 -5.14 -6.80 -21.05
N ALA A 46 -4.01 -7.25 -21.62
CA ALA A 46 -2.96 -6.37 -22.11
C ALA A 46 -2.90 -6.37 -23.65
N ASP A 47 -2.50 -5.22 -24.19
CA ASP A 47 -2.22 -5.06 -25.62
C ASP A 47 -0.91 -5.75 -26.04
N LEU A 48 -0.55 -5.65 -27.31
CA LEU A 48 0.68 -6.25 -27.84
C LEU A 48 1.96 -5.66 -27.25
N ASN A 49 1.90 -4.50 -26.59
CA ASN A 49 3.01 -3.86 -25.90
C ASN A 49 3.05 -4.20 -24.39
N GLY A 50 2.07 -4.98 -23.90
CA GLY A 50 1.95 -5.36 -22.50
C GLY A 50 1.22 -4.32 -21.62
N LYS A 51 0.56 -3.31 -22.20
CA LYS A 51 -0.21 -2.30 -21.46
C LYS A 51 -1.66 -2.75 -21.26
N PHE A 52 -2.19 -2.60 -20.06
CA PHE A 52 -3.54 -3.02 -19.75
C PHE A 52 -4.59 -2.10 -20.39
N PHE A 53 -5.37 -2.63 -21.33
CA PHE A 53 -6.48 -1.91 -21.95
C PHE A 53 -7.84 -2.25 -21.32
N ALA A 54 -7.92 -3.30 -20.51
CA ALA A 54 -9.11 -3.69 -19.75
C ALA A 54 -8.73 -4.20 -18.35
N TRP A 55 -9.51 -3.76 -17.36
CA TRP A 55 -9.35 -4.04 -15.93
C TRP A 55 -10.72 -4.26 -15.29
N PRO A 56 -10.88 -5.17 -14.30
CA PRO A 56 -12.14 -5.35 -13.58
C PRO A 56 -12.44 -4.16 -12.66
N LEU A 57 -13.72 -3.88 -12.43
CA LEU A 57 -14.16 -2.76 -11.58
C LEU A 57 -14.41 -3.20 -10.13
N ASP A 58 -15.03 -4.38 -9.95
CA ASP A 58 -15.64 -4.78 -8.69
C ASP A 58 -14.98 -5.99 -8.02
N ILE A 59 -13.91 -6.56 -8.61
CA ILE A 59 -13.28 -7.78 -8.08
C ILE A 59 -11.75 -7.68 -8.10
N GLY A 60 -11.12 -8.21 -7.05
CA GLY A 60 -9.67 -8.22 -6.91
C GLY A 60 -9.08 -6.86 -6.57
N VAL A 61 -7.77 -6.73 -6.68
CA VAL A 61 -7.03 -5.50 -6.40
C VAL A 61 -7.34 -4.44 -7.45
N SER A 62 -7.80 -3.28 -7.02
CA SER A 62 -8.26 -2.22 -7.93
C SER A 62 -7.15 -1.32 -8.48
N GLY A 63 -5.95 -1.36 -7.91
CA GLY A 63 -4.96 -0.31 -8.10
C GLY A 63 -3.83 -0.59 -9.08
N PHE A 64 -3.65 -1.81 -9.57
CA PHE A 64 -2.43 -2.21 -10.28
C PHE A 64 -2.50 -1.99 -11.81
N VAL A 65 -3.42 -1.19 -12.28
CA VAL A 65 -3.66 -0.93 -13.71
C VAL A 65 -2.51 -0.22 -14.44
N ASP A 66 -1.57 0.39 -13.72
CA ASP A 66 -0.35 1.00 -14.28
C ASP A 66 0.86 0.06 -14.33
N LEU A 67 0.67 -1.24 -14.03
CA LEU A 67 1.71 -2.25 -14.25
C LEU A 67 1.93 -2.50 -15.75
N ASP A 68 3.11 -3.03 -16.08
CA ASP A 68 3.55 -3.25 -17.46
C ASP A 68 4.05 -4.68 -17.65
N CYS A 69 3.33 -5.48 -18.47
CA CYS A 69 3.75 -6.82 -18.83
C CYS A 69 4.85 -6.85 -19.89
N GLY A 70 5.11 -5.75 -20.59
CA GLY A 70 6.06 -5.67 -21.71
C GLY A 70 7.43 -6.24 -21.39
N PRO A 71 8.10 -5.83 -20.30
CA PRO A 71 9.41 -6.38 -19.91
C PRO A 71 9.39 -7.89 -19.68
N THR A 72 8.33 -8.41 -19.05
CA THR A 72 8.15 -9.85 -18.79
C THR A 72 7.95 -10.63 -20.10
N ILE A 73 7.16 -10.10 -21.03
CA ILE A 73 6.93 -10.69 -22.35
C ILE A 73 8.24 -10.71 -23.16
N SER A 74 8.97 -9.59 -23.16
CA SER A 74 10.22 -9.46 -23.94
C SER A 74 11.38 -10.28 -23.38
N ALA A 75 11.29 -10.76 -22.14
CA ALA A 75 12.32 -11.59 -21.52
C ALA A 75 12.21 -13.07 -21.91
N VAL A 76 11.17 -13.47 -22.61
CA VAL A 76 10.95 -14.86 -23.05
C VAL A 76 10.99 -14.94 -24.58
N ASP A 77 11.86 -15.83 -25.09
CA ASP A 77 11.96 -16.09 -26.53
C ASP A 77 10.67 -16.76 -27.03
N GLU A 78 10.41 -16.60 -28.32
CA GLU A 78 9.30 -17.14 -29.10
C GLU A 78 8.12 -17.72 -28.28
N LEU A 79 6.94 -17.14 -28.44
CA LEU A 79 5.72 -17.60 -27.79
C LEU A 79 4.86 -18.40 -28.77
N SER A 80 4.43 -19.59 -28.36
CA SER A 80 3.57 -20.50 -29.09
C SER A 80 2.17 -20.59 -28.51
N PRO A 81 1.15 -21.03 -29.26
CA PRO A 81 -0.17 -21.30 -28.71
C PRO A 81 -0.09 -22.28 -27.52
N GLY A 82 -0.75 -21.92 -26.42
CA GLY A 82 -0.74 -22.73 -25.18
C GLY A 82 0.41 -22.44 -24.22
N ASP A 83 1.35 -21.56 -24.55
CA ASP A 83 2.38 -21.10 -23.63
C ASP A 83 1.81 -20.21 -22.53
N VAL A 84 2.40 -20.27 -21.32
CA VAL A 84 2.14 -19.34 -20.21
C VAL A 84 3.45 -19.00 -19.53
N ILE A 85 3.72 -17.72 -19.38
CA ILE A 85 4.88 -17.19 -18.66
C ILE A 85 4.52 -17.10 -17.18
N ILE A 86 5.44 -17.50 -16.29
CA ILE A 86 5.40 -17.22 -14.85
C ILE A 86 6.56 -16.34 -14.45
N THR A 87 6.34 -15.48 -13.48
CA THR A 87 7.40 -14.77 -12.77
C THR A 87 6.92 -14.30 -11.39
N ASN A 88 7.84 -14.18 -10.45
CA ASN A 88 7.65 -13.49 -9.18
C ASN A 88 8.87 -12.65 -8.80
N HIS A 89 9.77 -12.41 -9.75
CA HIS A 89 11.01 -11.69 -9.52
C HIS A 89 10.81 -10.18 -9.79
N PRO A 90 10.78 -9.30 -8.77
CA PRO A 90 10.44 -7.89 -8.95
C PRO A 90 11.31 -7.18 -9.99
N TYR A 91 12.61 -7.37 -9.93
CA TYR A 91 13.56 -6.70 -10.83
C TYR A 91 13.55 -7.31 -12.24
N ALA A 92 13.58 -8.63 -12.37
CA ALA A 92 13.64 -9.29 -13.68
C ALA A 92 12.32 -9.15 -14.47
N SER A 93 11.19 -8.96 -13.78
CA SER A 93 9.89 -8.69 -14.42
C SER A 93 9.70 -7.22 -14.85
N GLY A 94 10.69 -6.35 -14.57
CA GLY A 94 10.57 -4.92 -14.83
C GLY A 94 9.59 -4.20 -13.91
N GLY A 95 9.35 -4.72 -12.69
CA GLY A 95 8.40 -4.16 -11.73
C GLY A 95 6.99 -4.76 -11.82
N LEU A 96 6.70 -5.66 -12.77
CA LEU A 96 5.38 -6.32 -12.86
C LEU A 96 5.02 -7.05 -11.57
N CYS A 97 5.98 -7.78 -11.01
CA CYS A 97 5.86 -8.33 -9.66
C CYS A 97 6.24 -7.25 -8.66
N THR A 98 5.33 -6.88 -7.79
CA THR A 98 5.59 -5.77 -6.85
C THR A 98 6.44 -6.21 -5.66
N HIS A 99 6.43 -7.49 -5.32
CA HIS A 99 7.35 -8.19 -4.41
C HIS A 99 7.34 -9.71 -4.66
N THR A 100 8.28 -10.44 -4.06
CA THR A 100 8.49 -11.86 -4.32
C THR A 100 7.25 -12.77 -4.11
N PRO A 101 6.36 -12.56 -3.11
CA PRO A 101 5.14 -13.36 -2.98
C PRO A 101 4.10 -13.18 -4.09
N ASP A 102 4.19 -12.15 -4.93
CA ASP A 102 3.25 -11.93 -6.05
C ASP A 102 3.61 -12.84 -7.23
N LEU A 103 2.95 -14.00 -7.34
CA LEU A 103 3.07 -14.84 -8.53
C LEU A 103 2.27 -14.23 -9.67
N ASN A 104 2.90 -13.97 -10.78
CA ASN A 104 2.29 -13.42 -12.00
C ASN A 104 2.31 -14.43 -13.12
N LEU A 105 1.19 -14.57 -13.83
CA LEU A 105 1.08 -15.33 -15.07
C LEU A 105 0.71 -14.41 -16.21
N VAL A 106 1.39 -14.58 -17.36
CA VAL A 106 1.09 -13.88 -18.62
C VAL A 106 0.90 -14.90 -19.71
N ARG A 107 -0.24 -14.88 -20.41
CA ARG A 107 -0.55 -15.81 -21.50
C ARG A 107 -0.80 -15.05 -22.79
N PRO A 108 -0.09 -15.39 -23.89
CA PRO A 108 -0.43 -14.87 -25.22
C PRO A 108 -1.76 -15.46 -25.68
N TYR A 109 -2.68 -14.62 -26.11
CA TYR A 109 -3.93 -15.04 -26.72
C TYR A 109 -3.78 -15.03 -28.24
N PHE A 110 -3.89 -16.21 -28.82
CA PHE A 110 -3.81 -16.41 -30.25
C PHE A 110 -5.20 -16.43 -30.90
N TYR A 111 -5.31 -15.77 -32.03
CA TYR A 111 -6.40 -15.95 -32.97
C TYR A 111 -5.79 -16.35 -34.29
N GLU A 112 -6.15 -17.57 -34.81
CA GLU A 112 -5.37 -18.24 -35.84
C GLU A 112 -3.88 -18.36 -35.42
N ASP A 113 -2.95 -17.96 -36.26
CA ASP A 113 -1.50 -18.04 -35.97
C ASP A 113 -0.91 -16.71 -35.43
N ARG A 114 -1.76 -15.79 -34.99
CA ARG A 114 -1.34 -14.44 -34.56
C ARG A 114 -1.69 -14.17 -33.11
N ILE A 115 -0.73 -13.62 -32.35
CA ILE A 115 -1.01 -13.04 -31.02
C ILE A 115 -1.84 -11.77 -31.21
N VAL A 116 -2.96 -11.67 -30.51
CA VAL A 116 -3.92 -10.55 -30.58
C VAL A 116 -4.02 -9.74 -29.29
N SER A 117 -3.64 -10.32 -28.17
CA SER A 117 -3.56 -9.68 -26.84
C SER A 117 -2.89 -10.65 -25.87
N TYR A 118 -2.71 -10.19 -24.63
CA TYR A 118 -2.25 -11.04 -23.52
C TYR A 118 -3.28 -11.02 -22.40
N GLY A 119 -3.52 -12.18 -21.77
CA GLY A 119 -4.18 -12.29 -20.49
C GLY A 119 -3.14 -12.25 -19.38
N TRP A 120 -3.44 -11.52 -18.33
CA TRP A 120 -2.62 -11.43 -17.13
C TRP A 120 -3.42 -11.77 -15.88
N THR A 121 -2.78 -12.50 -14.98
CA THR A 121 -3.28 -12.74 -13.62
C THR A 121 -2.14 -12.68 -12.63
N PHE A 122 -2.43 -12.22 -11.40
CA PHE A 122 -1.53 -12.43 -10.28
C PHE A 122 -2.30 -12.91 -9.05
N VAL A 123 -1.59 -13.56 -8.13
CA VAL A 123 -2.07 -13.87 -6.79
C VAL A 123 -0.94 -13.58 -5.79
N HIS A 124 -1.31 -13.06 -4.62
CA HIS A 124 -0.40 -13.05 -3.49
C HIS A 124 -0.30 -14.47 -2.92
N SER A 125 0.85 -15.12 -3.07
CA SER A 125 1.09 -16.47 -2.56
C SER A 125 1.25 -16.47 -1.04
N ALA A 126 0.69 -17.46 -0.37
CA ALA A 126 0.80 -17.59 1.08
C ALA A 126 2.27 -17.78 1.56
N ASP A 127 3.08 -18.48 0.76
CA ASP A 127 4.50 -18.74 1.06
C ASP A 127 5.25 -19.08 -0.24
N VAL A 128 6.37 -18.43 -0.47
CA VAL A 128 7.28 -18.71 -1.59
C VAL A 128 8.67 -19.13 -1.09
N GLY A 129 8.77 -19.61 0.15
CA GLY A 129 10.01 -19.99 0.81
C GLY A 129 10.68 -18.82 1.55
N GLY A 130 11.99 -18.80 1.57
CA GLY A 130 12.75 -17.73 2.21
C GLY A 130 12.98 -17.90 3.71
N LYS A 131 13.44 -16.82 4.36
CA LYS A 131 13.94 -16.80 5.73
C LYS A 131 12.87 -17.16 6.77
N VAL A 132 11.63 -16.70 6.55
CA VAL A 132 10.51 -16.88 7.48
C VAL A 132 9.31 -17.51 6.80
N PRO A 133 8.40 -18.18 7.55
CA PRO A 133 7.10 -18.58 7.03
C PRO A 133 6.36 -17.38 6.44
N SER A 134 5.64 -17.59 5.33
CA SER A 134 5.00 -16.55 4.52
C SER A 134 5.96 -15.58 3.83
N SER A 135 7.28 -15.83 3.87
CA SER A 135 8.31 -15.12 3.07
C SER A 135 8.58 -13.65 3.45
N VAL A 136 7.69 -12.99 4.17
CA VAL A 136 7.76 -11.55 4.47
C VAL A 136 8.16 -11.30 5.93
N SER A 137 9.31 -10.64 6.13
CA SER A 137 9.83 -10.23 7.43
C SER A 137 10.41 -8.82 7.34
N PRO A 138 10.20 -7.94 8.33
CA PRO A 138 10.81 -6.60 8.35
C PRO A 138 12.34 -6.64 8.45
N THR A 139 12.92 -7.77 8.81
CA THR A 139 14.39 -7.98 8.90
C THR A 139 14.99 -8.71 7.71
N ASN A 140 14.26 -8.84 6.59
CA ASN A 140 14.86 -9.22 5.32
C ASN A 140 15.69 -8.04 4.79
N SER A 141 16.96 -8.28 4.48
CA SER A 141 17.89 -7.26 3.97
C SER A 141 18.25 -7.44 2.49
N GLU A 142 17.87 -8.56 1.92
CA GLU A 142 18.13 -8.91 0.52
C GLU A 142 16.96 -9.70 -0.06
N ALA A 143 16.70 -9.52 -1.36
CA ALA A 143 15.66 -10.25 -2.09
C ALA A 143 15.79 -11.77 -2.00
N TYR A 144 17.03 -12.30 -1.89
CA TYR A 144 17.28 -13.74 -1.71
C TYR A 144 16.70 -14.32 -0.42
N GLN A 145 16.46 -13.51 0.60
CA GLN A 145 15.86 -13.94 1.86
C GLN A 145 14.32 -14.00 1.77
N GLU A 146 13.74 -13.39 0.73
CA GLU A 146 12.30 -13.29 0.53
C GLU A 146 11.67 -14.52 -0.13
N GLY A 147 12.47 -15.47 -0.60
CA GLY A 147 12.00 -16.73 -1.15
C GLY A 147 12.59 -17.08 -2.51
N LEU A 148 11.97 -18.05 -3.17
CA LEU A 148 12.36 -18.49 -4.50
C LEU A 148 12.05 -17.39 -5.52
N LEU A 149 13.09 -16.84 -6.15
CA LEU A 149 12.98 -15.87 -7.22
C LEU A 149 12.86 -16.60 -8.58
N ILE A 150 11.71 -16.46 -9.24
CA ILE A 150 11.44 -17.03 -10.57
C ILE A 150 11.49 -15.87 -11.58
N PRO A 151 12.56 -15.79 -12.40
CA PRO A 151 12.58 -14.82 -13.51
C PRO A 151 11.49 -15.18 -14.55
N PRO A 152 11.16 -14.27 -15.47
CA PRO A 152 10.21 -14.59 -16.55
C PRO A 152 10.61 -15.87 -17.29
N MET A 153 9.78 -16.91 -17.21
CA MET A 153 10.00 -18.19 -17.88
C MET A 153 8.68 -18.93 -18.11
N LYS A 154 8.66 -19.89 -19.03
CA LYS A 154 7.44 -20.65 -19.36
C LYS A 154 7.15 -21.71 -18.29
N ILE A 155 6.03 -21.56 -17.58
CA ILE A 155 5.48 -22.59 -16.68
C ILE A 155 4.65 -23.62 -17.47
N VAL A 156 4.01 -23.18 -18.55
CA VAL A 156 3.32 -24.04 -19.51
C VAL A 156 3.98 -23.84 -20.88
N ARG A 157 4.33 -24.91 -21.54
CA ARG A 157 4.88 -24.95 -22.90
C ARG A 157 3.92 -25.72 -23.80
N GLU A 158 3.34 -25.05 -24.79
CA GLU A 158 2.41 -25.67 -25.77
C GLU A 158 1.33 -26.53 -25.08
N GLY A 159 0.74 -26.02 -23.98
CA GLY A 159 -0.31 -26.70 -23.20
C GLY A 159 0.18 -27.71 -22.16
N SER A 160 1.48 -27.98 -22.06
CA SER A 160 2.06 -28.93 -21.08
C SER A 160 2.83 -28.22 -19.97
N PHE A 161 2.64 -28.66 -18.72
CA PHE A 161 3.41 -28.11 -17.60
C PHE A 161 4.91 -28.35 -17.74
N ASN A 162 5.71 -27.36 -17.32
CA ASN A 162 7.13 -27.53 -17.11
C ASN A 162 7.33 -28.23 -15.75
N GLU A 163 7.38 -29.58 -15.76
CA GLU A 163 7.43 -30.41 -14.58
C GLU A 163 8.70 -30.16 -13.74
N ASP A 164 9.81 -29.79 -14.37
CA ASP A 164 11.04 -29.45 -13.65
C ASP A 164 10.85 -28.20 -12.79
N LEU A 165 10.22 -27.16 -13.33
CA LEU A 165 9.89 -25.95 -12.59
C LEU A 165 8.87 -26.22 -11.48
N ILE A 166 7.84 -27.00 -11.74
CA ILE A 166 6.85 -27.41 -10.73
C ILE A 166 7.53 -28.17 -9.58
N THR A 167 8.41 -29.10 -9.91
CA THR A 167 9.19 -29.87 -8.93
C THR A 167 10.07 -28.94 -8.09
N LEU A 168 10.85 -28.07 -8.74
CA LEU A 168 11.68 -27.08 -8.05
C LEU A 168 10.85 -26.20 -7.10
N TYR A 169 9.72 -25.68 -7.59
CA TYR A 169 8.83 -24.84 -6.80
C TYR A 169 8.31 -25.58 -5.56
N ARG A 170 7.77 -26.80 -5.74
CA ARG A 170 7.20 -27.60 -4.65
C ARG A 170 8.19 -27.88 -3.53
N HIS A 171 9.47 -28.03 -3.83
CA HIS A 171 10.52 -28.31 -2.84
C HIS A 171 11.07 -27.04 -2.15
N ASN A 172 10.72 -25.85 -2.62
CA ASN A 172 11.21 -24.58 -2.06
C ASN A 172 10.16 -23.80 -1.26
N VAL A 173 8.88 -24.20 -1.28
CA VAL A 173 7.80 -23.52 -0.58
C VAL A 173 7.22 -24.39 0.53
N ARG A 174 6.66 -23.76 1.59
CA ARG A 174 6.13 -24.51 2.75
C ARG A 174 4.70 -25.03 2.52
N THR A 175 3.96 -24.43 1.58
CA THR A 175 2.55 -24.76 1.28
C THR A 175 2.34 -25.16 -0.19
N PRO A 176 3.07 -26.18 -0.70
CA PRO A 176 3.12 -26.45 -2.14
C PRO A 176 1.76 -26.78 -2.77
N ASP A 177 0.91 -27.53 -2.09
CA ASP A 177 -0.37 -27.97 -2.65
C ASP A 177 -1.37 -26.81 -2.76
N LEU A 178 -1.38 -25.90 -1.79
CA LEU A 178 -2.21 -24.69 -1.83
C LEU A 178 -1.74 -23.77 -2.97
N ASN A 179 -0.44 -23.52 -3.05
CA ASN A 179 0.14 -22.65 -4.07
C ASN A 179 -0.07 -23.17 -5.50
N ILE A 180 0.14 -24.48 -5.73
CA ILE A 180 -0.13 -25.11 -7.04
C ILE A 180 -1.63 -25.07 -7.35
N GLY A 181 -2.48 -25.17 -6.32
CA GLY A 181 -3.92 -24.98 -6.47
C GLY A 181 -4.28 -23.59 -6.97
N ASP A 182 -3.66 -22.55 -6.44
CA ASP A 182 -3.85 -21.16 -6.88
C ASP A 182 -3.28 -20.92 -8.29
N ILE A 183 -2.11 -21.50 -8.64
CA ILE A 183 -1.57 -21.44 -10.01
C ILE A 183 -2.57 -22.07 -11.00
N LYS A 184 -3.20 -23.20 -10.67
CA LYS A 184 -4.23 -23.81 -11.53
C LYS A 184 -5.48 -22.93 -11.64
N ALA A 185 -5.85 -22.22 -10.58
CA ALA A 185 -6.96 -21.26 -10.62
C ALA A 185 -6.64 -20.06 -11.53
N MET A 186 -5.40 -19.57 -11.51
CA MET A 186 -4.91 -18.52 -12.42
C MET A 186 -4.98 -19.00 -13.89
N LEU A 187 -4.55 -20.23 -14.17
CA LEU A 187 -4.62 -20.81 -15.53
C LEU A 187 -6.07 -20.93 -16.02
N ALA A 188 -6.99 -21.36 -15.14
CA ALA A 188 -8.42 -21.43 -15.48
C ALA A 188 -9.01 -20.05 -15.81
N ALA A 189 -8.61 -19.01 -15.07
CA ALA A 189 -9.00 -17.63 -15.37
C ALA A 189 -8.47 -17.17 -16.75
N LEU A 190 -7.22 -17.51 -17.08
CA LEU A 190 -6.62 -17.20 -18.39
C LEU A 190 -7.30 -17.96 -19.54
N ASP A 191 -7.76 -19.20 -19.31
CA ASP A 191 -8.54 -19.96 -20.30
C ASP A 191 -9.89 -19.29 -20.60
N VAL A 192 -10.59 -18.82 -19.55
CA VAL A 192 -11.83 -18.04 -19.69
C VAL A 192 -11.57 -16.76 -20.49
N GLY A 193 -10.53 -16.00 -20.12
CA GLY A 193 -10.16 -14.78 -20.82
C GLY A 193 -9.91 -15.01 -22.31
N GLN A 194 -9.14 -16.04 -22.66
CA GLN A 194 -8.87 -16.39 -24.07
C GLN A 194 -10.15 -16.73 -24.84
N THR A 195 -11.01 -17.55 -24.26
CA THR A 195 -12.28 -17.95 -24.90
C THR A 195 -13.14 -16.72 -25.17
N ARG A 196 -13.30 -15.83 -24.21
CA ARG A 196 -14.12 -14.62 -24.39
C ARG A 196 -13.52 -13.61 -25.36
N VAL A 197 -12.19 -13.47 -25.42
CA VAL A 197 -11.52 -12.62 -26.40
C VAL A 197 -11.77 -13.14 -27.81
N ILE A 198 -11.69 -14.46 -28.04
CA ILE A 198 -11.99 -15.09 -29.33
C ILE A 198 -13.44 -14.81 -29.73
N GLU A 199 -14.42 -15.01 -28.84
CA GLU A 199 -15.83 -14.70 -29.08
C GLU A 199 -16.06 -13.24 -29.51
N ILE A 200 -15.34 -12.28 -28.88
CA ILE A 200 -15.41 -10.86 -29.26
C ILE A 200 -14.86 -10.67 -30.69
N ILE A 201 -13.74 -11.31 -31.02
CA ILE A 201 -13.14 -11.23 -32.37
C ILE A 201 -14.07 -11.83 -33.42
N GLU A 202 -14.66 -12.99 -33.15
CA GLU A 202 -15.63 -13.63 -34.06
C GLU A 202 -16.89 -12.78 -34.28
N GLN A 203 -17.34 -12.07 -33.25
CA GLN A 203 -18.53 -11.23 -33.33
C GLN A 203 -18.30 -9.90 -34.04
N TYR A 204 -17.15 -9.23 -33.81
CA TYR A 204 -16.89 -7.86 -34.25
C TYR A 204 -15.77 -7.76 -35.32
N GLY A 205 -14.99 -8.78 -35.51
CA GLY A 205 -13.84 -8.82 -36.40
C GLY A 205 -12.51 -8.46 -35.71
N LEU A 206 -11.44 -9.08 -36.19
CA LEU A 206 -10.09 -8.93 -35.64
C LEU A 206 -9.60 -7.48 -35.68
N ASP A 207 -9.77 -6.78 -36.80
CA ASP A 207 -9.32 -5.41 -36.98
C ASP A 207 -10.04 -4.44 -36.02
N VAL A 208 -11.32 -4.68 -35.74
CA VAL A 208 -12.12 -3.92 -34.79
C VAL A 208 -11.58 -4.14 -33.38
N PHE A 209 -11.31 -5.38 -32.99
CA PHE A 209 -10.76 -5.70 -31.67
C PHE A 209 -9.37 -5.06 -31.44
N LEU A 210 -8.46 -5.17 -32.41
CA LEU A 210 -7.13 -4.57 -32.33
C LEU A 210 -7.19 -3.04 -32.28
N THR A 211 -8.09 -2.41 -33.06
CA THR A 211 -8.30 -0.96 -33.04
C THR A 211 -8.89 -0.50 -31.71
N ALA A 212 -9.77 -1.32 -31.12
CA ALA A 212 -10.43 -0.98 -29.85
C ALA A 212 -9.46 -0.88 -28.68
N GLN A 213 -8.41 -1.68 -28.61
CA GLN A 213 -7.40 -1.64 -27.53
C GLN A 213 -6.80 -0.23 -27.41
N GLU A 214 -6.28 0.32 -28.50
CA GLU A 214 -5.69 1.66 -28.51
C GLU A 214 -6.75 2.76 -28.35
N ALA A 215 -7.93 2.59 -28.95
CA ALA A 215 -9.03 3.57 -28.84
C ALA A 215 -9.53 3.70 -27.39
N LEU A 216 -9.64 2.61 -26.64
CA LEU A 216 -10.03 2.60 -25.23
C LEU A 216 -9.00 3.29 -24.33
N MET A 217 -7.70 3.06 -24.57
CA MET A 217 -6.64 3.75 -23.85
C MET A 217 -6.61 5.25 -24.15
N ASN A 218 -6.81 5.64 -25.43
CA ASN A 218 -6.91 7.05 -25.83
C ASN A 218 -8.14 7.72 -25.21
N TYR A 219 -9.26 7.01 -25.12
CA TYR A 219 -10.47 7.51 -24.49
C TYR A 219 -10.24 7.77 -22.98
N ALA A 220 -9.63 6.82 -22.28
CA ALA A 220 -9.25 7.00 -20.88
C ALA A 220 -8.28 8.18 -20.69
N ALA A 221 -7.27 8.30 -21.56
CA ALA A 221 -6.32 9.42 -21.53
C ALA A 221 -6.99 10.79 -21.69
N ALA A 222 -7.94 10.91 -22.62
CA ALA A 222 -8.68 12.16 -22.84
C ALA A 222 -9.53 12.53 -21.64
N LYS A 223 -10.23 11.57 -21.02
CA LYS A 223 -11.02 11.76 -19.81
C LYS A 223 -10.14 12.13 -18.61
N ALA A 224 -9.04 11.41 -18.41
CA ALA A 224 -8.09 11.71 -17.35
C ALA A 224 -7.51 13.12 -17.48
N ARG A 225 -7.12 13.55 -18.69
CA ARG A 225 -6.65 14.91 -18.92
C ARG A 225 -7.69 15.96 -18.58
N THR A 226 -8.97 15.70 -18.90
CA THR A 226 -10.07 16.60 -18.54
C THR A 226 -10.24 16.72 -17.01
N ALA A 227 -10.07 15.61 -16.27
CA ALA A 227 -10.07 15.63 -14.82
C ALA A 227 -8.84 16.38 -14.27
N PHE A 228 -7.65 16.13 -14.80
CA PHE A 228 -6.40 16.77 -14.37
C PHE A 228 -6.41 18.30 -14.62
N ARG A 229 -7.06 18.79 -15.67
CA ARG A 229 -7.25 20.23 -15.93
C ARG A 229 -8.07 20.96 -14.85
N GLN A 230 -8.74 20.22 -13.95
CA GLN A 230 -9.41 20.82 -12.79
C GLN A 230 -8.46 21.09 -11.62
N ILE A 231 -7.21 20.58 -11.70
CA ILE A 231 -6.15 20.92 -10.77
C ILE A 231 -5.50 22.20 -11.27
N PRO A 232 -5.39 23.26 -10.47
CA PRO A 232 -4.72 24.49 -10.87
C PRO A 232 -3.29 24.22 -11.33
N ASP A 233 -2.85 24.91 -12.40
CA ASP A 233 -1.46 24.82 -12.85
C ASP A 233 -0.52 25.34 -11.76
N GLY A 234 0.62 24.66 -11.56
CA GLY A 234 1.58 25.01 -10.53
C GLY A 234 2.44 23.83 -10.07
N ALA A 235 3.25 24.09 -9.06
CA ALA A 235 4.09 23.08 -8.41
C ALA A 235 3.67 22.93 -6.93
N TYR A 236 3.48 21.68 -6.52
CA TYR A 236 2.99 21.34 -5.20
C TYR A 236 3.92 20.30 -4.57
N GLU A 237 4.55 20.63 -3.46
CA GLU A 237 5.49 19.78 -2.76
C GLU A 237 4.86 19.19 -1.50
N PHE A 238 5.10 17.90 -1.28
CA PHE A 238 4.71 17.22 -0.06
C PHE A 238 5.63 16.03 0.21
N TRP A 239 5.70 15.61 1.47
CA TRP A 239 6.45 14.42 1.88
C TRP A 239 5.78 13.74 3.04
N ASP A 240 6.01 12.44 3.16
CA ASP A 240 5.61 11.64 4.31
C ASP A 240 6.71 10.63 4.64
N TYR A 241 6.60 9.98 5.79
CA TYR A 241 7.63 9.11 6.32
C TYR A 241 7.13 7.71 6.64
N LEU A 242 7.98 6.70 6.38
CA LEU A 242 7.94 5.46 7.13
C LEU A 242 8.54 5.74 8.51
N ASP A 243 8.03 5.05 9.53
CA ASP A 243 8.49 5.22 10.91
C ASP A 243 9.98 4.94 11.09
N ASP A 244 10.54 4.00 10.32
CA ASP A 244 11.93 3.50 10.36
C ASP A 244 12.20 2.51 9.20
N ASP A 245 13.44 1.97 9.13
CA ASP A 245 13.83 0.91 8.18
C ASP A 245 13.95 -0.49 8.83
N ALA A 246 13.41 -0.69 10.03
CA ALA A 246 13.52 -1.84 10.92
C ALA A 246 14.93 -2.08 11.52
N PHE A 247 16.01 -1.71 10.83
CA PHE A 247 17.40 -1.86 11.28
C PHE A 247 17.93 -0.65 12.04
N THR A 248 17.24 0.46 11.93
CA THR A 248 17.49 1.71 12.65
C THR A 248 16.17 2.36 13.01
N GLN A 249 16.21 3.46 13.77
CA GLN A 249 15.04 4.30 14.04
C GLN A 249 14.99 5.55 13.16
N ILE A 250 15.87 5.62 12.18
CA ILE A 250 15.92 6.76 11.26
C ILE A 250 14.70 6.68 10.32
N PRO A 251 13.79 7.65 10.35
CA PRO A 251 12.65 7.67 9.45
C PRO A 251 13.07 7.63 7.99
N VAL A 252 12.25 7.00 7.14
CA VAL A 252 12.51 6.95 5.70
C VAL A 252 11.53 7.87 5.01
N ARG A 253 12.07 8.87 4.33
CA ARG A 253 11.31 9.94 3.69
C ARG A 253 10.96 9.60 2.25
N VAL A 254 9.68 9.79 1.90
CA VAL A 254 9.20 9.84 0.51
C VAL A 254 8.77 11.27 0.22
N ARG A 255 9.50 11.95 -0.65
CA ARG A 255 9.25 13.34 -1.06
C ARG A 255 8.75 13.39 -2.49
N LEU A 256 7.79 14.26 -2.73
CA LEU A 256 7.20 14.51 -4.03
C LEU A 256 7.16 16.01 -4.33
N ARG A 257 7.54 16.39 -5.56
CA ARG A 257 7.17 17.62 -6.20
C ARG A 257 6.29 17.30 -7.41
N MET A 258 5.01 17.64 -7.32
CA MET A 258 4.03 17.46 -8.39
C MET A 258 3.89 18.74 -9.18
N GLU A 259 4.15 18.69 -10.48
CA GLU A 259 3.92 19.80 -11.41
C GLU A 259 2.70 19.53 -12.26
N VAL A 260 1.86 20.53 -12.39
CA VAL A 260 0.62 20.50 -13.19
C VAL A 260 0.69 21.60 -14.26
N ASN A 261 0.47 21.20 -15.52
CA ASN A 261 0.43 22.14 -16.64
C ASN A 261 -0.58 21.67 -17.70
N ASP A 262 -1.70 22.38 -17.84
CA ASP A 262 -2.79 22.05 -18.79
C ASP A 262 -3.21 20.56 -18.72
N GLY A 263 -3.32 20.02 -17.51
CA GLY A 263 -3.71 18.61 -17.29
C GLY A 263 -2.65 17.58 -17.64
N LEU A 264 -1.39 18.00 -17.82
CA LEU A 264 -0.23 17.14 -17.77
C LEU A 264 0.31 17.15 -16.35
N ILE A 265 0.65 15.99 -15.83
CA ILE A 265 1.17 15.80 -14.48
C ILE A 265 2.60 15.28 -14.56
N HIS A 266 3.50 15.93 -13.84
CA HIS A 266 4.85 15.43 -13.62
C HIS A 266 5.07 15.19 -12.13
N LEU A 267 5.48 13.97 -11.78
CA LEU A 267 5.78 13.55 -10.41
C LEU A 267 7.29 13.39 -10.26
N ASP A 268 7.93 14.34 -9.59
CA ASP A 268 9.36 14.30 -9.28
C ASP A 268 9.57 13.87 -7.82
N TYR A 269 10.14 12.67 -7.62
CA TYR A 269 10.47 12.12 -6.32
C TYR A 269 11.90 12.41 -5.86
N THR A 270 12.60 13.34 -6.50
CA THR A 270 13.93 13.81 -6.07
C THR A 270 13.86 14.36 -4.65
N GLY A 271 14.80 13.93 -3.81
CA GLY A 271 14.82 14.22 -2.37
C GLY A 271 14.13 13.15 -1.50
N SER A 272 13.62 12.08 -2.11
CA SER A 272 13.29 10.86 -1.36
C SER A 272 14.56 10.17 -0.88
N ASP A 273 14.48 9.48 0.25
CA ASP A 273 15.62 8.81 0.88
C ASP A 273 16.18 7.66 0.02
N PRO A 274 17.44 7.29 0.21
CA PRO A 274 18.03 6.12 -0.43
C PRO A 274 17.26 4.84 -0.13
N GLN A 275 17.45 3.83 -0.99
CA GLN A 275 16.93 2.48 -0.72
C GLN A 275 17.28 2.04 0.70
N THR A 276 16.34 1.38 1.38
CA THR A 276 16.48 0.93 2.77
C THR A 276 17.23 -0.40 2.86
N MET A 277 17.81 -0.67 4.04
CA MET A 277 18.33 -2.01 4.34
C MET A 277 17.18 -3.01 4.51
N GLY A 278 16.07 -2.57 5.09
CA GLY A 278 14.86 -3.37 5.25
C GLY A 278 14.07 -3.52 3.95
N PRO A 279 13.04 -4.35 3.94
CA PRO A 279 12.30 -4.75 2.75
C PRO A 279 11.23 -3.74 2.32
N PHE A 280 11.46 -2.45 2.57
CA PHE A 280 10.48 -1.39 2.32
C PHE A 280 10.61 -0.76 0.93
N ASN A 281 11.53 -1.25 0.10
CA ASN A 281 11.83 -0.69 -1.21
C ASN A 281 10.74 -1.03 -2.24
N VAL A 282 10.41 -0.08 -3.11
CA VAL A 282 9.47 -0.22 -4.22
C VAL A 282 10.22 -0.37 -5.52
N VAL A 283 10.14 -1.53 -6.15
CA VAL A 283 10.85 -1.83 -7.39
C VAL A 283 10.09 -1.29 -8.59
N THR A 284 10.23 0.00 -8.89
CA THR A 284 9.58 0.65 -10.04
C THR A 284 10.39 0.55 -11.32
N MET A 285 11.68 0.21 -11.24
CA MET A 285 12.63 0.23 -12.35
C MET A 285 12.75 1.62 -13.04
N GLY A 286 12.47 2.69 -12.26
CA GLY A 286 12.50 4.08 -12.74
C GLY A 286 11.35 4.43 -13.70
N ARG A 287 10.25 3.69 -13.69
CA ARG A 287 9.11 3.88 -14.59
C ARG A 287 7.86 4.27 -13.82
N SER A 288 6.83 4.74 -14.55
CA SER A 288 5.47 4.83 -14.04
C SER A 288 5.04 3.49 -13.46
N HIS A 289 4.46 3.52 -12.27
CA HIS A 289 4.15 2.32 -11.49
C HIS A 289 3.00 2.63 -10.51
N PRO A 290 2.09 1.68 -10.21
CA PRO A 290 0.94 1.93 -9.34
C PRO A 290 1.31 2.52 -7.99
N TRP A 291 2.40 2.08 -7.37
CA TRP A 291 2.83 2.59 -6.05
C TRP A 291 3.20 4.08 -6.04
N VAL A 292 3.33 4.72 -7.20
CA VAL A 292 3.63 6.16 -7.31
C VAL A 292 2.53 6.95 -8.02
N THR A 293 1.59 6.28 -8.72
CA THR A 293 0.57 6.96 -9.54
C THR A 293 -0.88 6.71 -9.09
N LEU A 294 -1.13 5.71 -8.25
CA LEU A 294 -2.47 5.25 -7.92
C LEU A 294 -3.41 6.36 -7.37
N ARG A 295 -2.86 7.32 -6.62
CA ARG A 295 -3.69 8.42 -6.10
C ARG A 295 -4.28 9.28 -7.22
N LEU A 296 -3.58 9.39 -8.35
CA LEU A 296 -4.08 10.09 -9.53
C LEU A 296 -5.26 9.33 -10.17
N LEU A 297 -5.20 7.99 -10.23
CA LEU A 297 -6.35 7.18 -10.68
C LEU A 297 -7.57 7.41 -9.79
N SER A 298 -7.39 7.34 -8.47
CA SER A 298 -8.47 7.60 -7.51
C SER A 298 -9.07 9.01 -7.68
N TYR A 299 -8.23 10.01 -7.96
CA TYR A 299 -8.68 11.38 -8.27
C TYR A 299 -9.52 11.41 -9.55
N VAL A 300 -9.03 10.83 -10.65
CA VAL A 300 -9.74 10.81 -11.95
C VAL A 300 -11.11 10.18 -11.82
N ILE A 301 -11.20 8.99 -11.19
CA ILE A 301 -12.48 8.27 -11.00
C ILE A 301 -13.43 9.05 -10.09
N SER A 302 -12.91 9.76 -9.07
CA SER A 302 -13.72 10.62 -8.21
C SER A 302 -14.30 11.84 -8.95
N ARG A 303 -13.63 12.30 -10.02
CA ARG A 303 -14.11 13.41 -10.87
C ARG A 303 -15.00 12.92 -12.01
N ASP A 304 -14.68 11.80 -12.60
CA ASP A 304 -15.44 11.18 -13.70
C ASP A 304 -15.51 9.66 -13.50
N PRO A 305 -16.57 9.16 -12.81
CA PRO A 305 -16.78 7.73 -12.61
C PRO A 305 -16.98 6.93 -13.91
N THR A 306 -17.18 7.62 -15.05
CA THR A 306 -17.34 7.00 -16.36
C THR A 306 -16.01 6.83 -17.11
N CYS A 307 -14.88 7.26 -16.51
CA CYS A 307 -13.56 7.05 -17.09
C CYS A 307 -13.23 5.54 -17.12
N PRO A 308 -12.84 4.98 -18.28
CA PRO A 308 -12.37 3.61 -18.32
C PRO A 308 -11.13 3.42 -17.43
N VAL A 309 -11.13 2.36 -16.62
CA VAL A 309 -9.98 1.99 -15.80
C VAL A 309 -9.04 1.15 -16.66
N ASN A 310 -8.01 1.80 -17.19
CA ASN A 310 -6.95 1.15 -17.98
C ASN A 310 -5.67 2.01 -17.97
N SER A 311 -4.57 1.49 -18.50
CA SER A 311 -3.26 2.18 -18.55
C SER A 311 -3.29 3.53 -19.27
N GLY A 312 -4.32 3.79 -20.08
CA GLY A 312 -4.51 5.08 -20.78
C GLY A 312 -4.62 6.27 -19.83
N VAL A 313 -5.12 6.09 -18.60
CA VAL A 313 -5.22 7.15 -17.58
C VAL A 313 -3.87 7.82 -17.36
N PHE A 314 -2.78 7.05 -17.39
CA PHE A 314 -1.43 7.53 -17.06
C PHE A 314 -0.64 8.07 -18.25
N ARG A 315 -1.23 8.12 -19.47
CA ARG A 315 -0.57 8.72 -20.66
C ARG A 315 -0.27 10.23 -20.51
N ASN A 316 -0.94 10.90 -19.58
CA ASN A 316 -0.72 12.30 -19.24
C ASN A 316 0.17 12.47 -17.99
N VAL A 317 0.78 11.41 -17.50
CA VAL A 317 1.59 11.40 -16.28
C VAL A 317 3.02 11.01 -16.64
N THR A 318 3.99 11.77 -16.16
CA THR A 318 5.42 11.44 -16.21
C THR A 318 5.97 11.34 -14.79
N VAL A 319 7.00 10.53 -14.59
CA VAL A 319 7.59 10.32 -13.26
C VAL A 319 9.10 10.39 -13.33
N ASP A 320 9.73 11.03 -12.34
CA ASP A 320 11.17 10.98 -12.09
C ASP A 320 11.43 10.28 -10.76
N LEU A 321 12.12 9.13 -10.84
CA LEU A 321 12.42 8.25 -9.71
C LEU A 321 13.93 8.04 -9.63
N PRO A 322 14.63 8.74 -8.72
CA PRO A 322 16.09 8.66 -8.61
C PRO A 322 16.56 7.22 -8.39
N HIS A 323 17.56 6.80 -9.16
CA HIS A 323 18.16 5.47 -9.04
C HIS A 323 18.80 5.28 -7.66
N GLY A 324 18.57 4.11 -7.04
CA GLY A 324 19.06 3.79 -5.70
C GLY A 324 18.29 4.50 -4.59
N SER A 325 17.11 5.06 -4.87
CA SER A 325 16.16 5.54 -3.87
C SER A 325 15.24 4.41 -3.40
N VAL A 326 14.51 4.66 -2.31
CA VAL A 326 13.48 3.74 -1.77
C VAL A 326 12.39 3.38 -2.78
N LEU A 327 12.15 4.23 -3.79
CA LEU A 327 11.16 4.01 -4.85
C LEU A 327 11.77 3.46 -6.16
N ASN A 328 13.08 3.35 -6.25
CA ASN A 328 13.80 2.79 -7.41
C ASN A 328 15.10 2.14 -6.96
N PRO A 329 15.03 1.07 -6.15
CA PRO A 329 16.20 0.41 -5.57
C PRO A 329 16.98 -0.39 -6.61
N GLU A 330 18.23 -0.68 -6.27
CA GLU A 330 19.11 -1.57 -7.02
C GLU A 330 19.05 -3.00 -6.43
N PHE A 331 19.00 -4.01 -7.32
CA PHE A 331 19.08 -5.41 -6.91
C PHE A 331 20.42 -5.68 -6.17
N PRO A 332 20.42 -6.45 -5.07
CA PRO A 332 19.36 -7.30 -4.54
C PRO A 332 18.59 -6.70 -3.34
N ALA A 333 18.32 -5.38 -3.29
CA ALA A 333 17.57 -4.81 -2.19
C ALA A 333 16.22 -5.53 -1.97
N ALA A 334 15.90 -5.81 -0.71
CA ALA A 334 14.65 -6.47 -0.34
C ALA A 334 13.42 -5.56 -0.56
N SER A 335 12.28 -6.15 -0.93
CA SER A 335 11.05 -5.42 -1.29
C SER A 335 9.77 -6.01 -0.72
N GLY A 336 9.86 -7.02 0.15
CA GLY A 336 8.71 -7.77 0.66
C GLY A 336 7.63 -6.92 1.32
N ILE A 337 8.01 -5.80 1.95
CA ILE A 337 7.10 -4.84 2.60
C ILE A 337 7.02 -3.51 1.83
N ARG A 338 7.21 -3.54 0.48
CA ARG A 338 7.13 -2.36 -0.39
C ARG A 338 5.87 -1.52 -0.19
N MET A 339 4.77 -2.14 0.29
CA MET A 339 3.51 -1.44 0.51
C MET A 339 3.66 -0.24 1.46
N ALA A 340 4.56 -0.32 2.44
CA ALA A 340 4.78 0.77 3.40
C ALA A 340 5.26 2.05 2.69
N ALA A 341 6.30 1.96 1.85
CA ALA A 341 6.79 3.10 1.06
C ALA A 341 5.78 3.51 -0.03
N GLY A 342 5.09 2.54 -0.65
CA GLY A 342 4.05 2.81 -1.64
C GLY A 342 2.90 3.64 -1.07
N VAL A 343 2.45 3.35 0.16
CA VAL A 343 1.42 4.16 0.84
C VAL A 343 1.96 5.54 1.22
N ARG A 344 3.24 5.68 1.60
CA ARG A 344 3.82 7.02 1.80
C ARG A 344 3.88 7.82 0.50
N SER A 345 4.16 7.16 -0.64
CA SER A 345 4.04 7.81 -1.95
C SER A 345 2.59 8.24 -2.25
N TYR A 346 1.60 7.38 -1.98
CA TYR A 346 0.19 7.72 -2.09
C TYR A 346 -0.19 8.93 -1.21
N ASP A 347 0.28 8.96 0.04
CA ASP A 347 0.06 10.07 0.97
C ASP A 347 0.75 11.36 0.50
N ALA A 348 1.95 11.25 -0.10
CA ALA A 348 2.65 12.41 -0.67
C ALA A 348 1.87 13.02 -1.86
N VAL A 349 1.35 12.18 -2.77
CA VAL A 349 0.47 12.65 -3.86
C VAL A 349 -0.83 13.23 -3.30
N ASN A 350 -1.43 12.59 -2.27
CA ASN A 350 -2.62 13.11 -1.62
C ASN A 350 -2.39 14.49 -1.00
N GLY A 351 -1.28 14.67 -0.28
CA GLY A 351 -0.92 15.95 0.33
C GLY A 351 -0.62 17.05 -0.70
N ALA A 352 0.07 16.73 -1.79
CA ALA A 352 0.30 17.66 -2.90
C ALA A 352 -1.03 18.09 -3.54
N LEU A 353 -1.93 17.13 -3.82
CA LEU A 353 -3.28 17.43 -4.30
C LEU A 353 -4.11 18.23 -3.28
N SER A 354 -3.94 17.99 -1.97
CA SER A 354 -4.65 18.76 -0.93
C SER A 354 -4.21 20.23 -0.90
N LYS A 355 -2.93 20.51 -1.19
CA LYS A 355 -2.46 21.89 -1.37
C LYS A 355 -3.07 22.56 -2.61
N ALA A 356 -3.26 21.81 -3.70
CA ALA A 356 -3.87 22.29 -4.92
C ALA A 356 -5.40 22.44 -4.82
N LEU A 357 -6.06 21.54 -4.11
CA LEU A 357 -7.52 21.38 -4.03
C LEU A 357 -7.97 21.14 -2.58
N PRO A 358 -7.76 22.11 -1.67
CA PRO A 358 -7.99 21.91 -0.24
C PRO A 358 -9.43 21.52 0.08
N ASP A 359 -10.40 22.06 -0.65
CA ASP A 359 -11.84 21.79 -0.44
C ASP A 359 -12.32 20.44 -1.00
N PHE A 360 -11.47 19.73 -1.77
CA PHE A 360 -11.86 18.49 -2.43
C PHE A 360 -11.14 17.26 -1.88
N MET A 361 -9.86 17.42 -1.58
CA MET A 361 -9.03 16.29 -1.16
C MET A 361 -9.24 15.94 0.32
N PRO A 362 -9.18 14.65 0.68
CA PRO A 362 -9.27 14.24 2.08
C PRO A 362 -7.92 14.40 2.80
N ALA A 363 -7.99 14.43 4.12
CA ALA A 363 -6.85 14.21 5.01
C ALA A 363 -6.24 12.81 4.79
N ALA A 364 -5.12 12.49 5.49
CA ALA A 364 -4.45 11.21 5.32
C ALA A 364 -5.37 10.04 5.68
N PRO A 365 -5.34 8.94 4.88
CA PRO A 365 -6.00 7.70 5.24
C PRO A 365 -5.30 7.05 6.43
N GLY A 366 -5.99 6.15 7.10
CA GLY A 366 -5.47 5.34 8.19
C GLY A 366 -4.32 4.43 7.76
N GLY A 367 -3.79 3.71 8.73
CA GLY A 367 -2.69 2.77 8.48
C GLY A 367 -3.07 1.69 7.48
N ASN A 368 -2.04 1.09 6.90
CA ASN A 368 -2.15 -0.04 6.00
C ASN A 368 -2.98 -1.16 6.59
N SER A 369 -3.60 -1.90 5.72
CA SER A 369 -4.01 -3.25 5.97
C SER A 369 -2.81 -4.08 6.47
N ILE A 370 -2.94 -4.65 7.66
CA ILE A 370 -1.86 -5.43 8.28
C ILE A 370 -2.26 -6.90 8.30
N PRO A 371 -1.74 -7.71 7.35
CA PRO A 371 -1.88 -9.15 7.42
C PRO A 371 -1.09 -9.68 8.63
N VAL A 372 -1.75 -10.52 9.41
CA VAL A 372 -1.14 -11.27 10.51
C VAL A 372 -0.91 -12.69 10.05
N VAL A 373 0.28 -13.20 10.29
CA VAL A 373 0.64 -14.60 9.98
C VAL A 373 0.70 -15.39 11.26
N LEU A 374 -0.10 -16.44 11.34
CA LEU A 374 -0.07 -17.42 12.42
C LEU A 374 0.65 -18.68 11.90
N VAL A 375 1.69 -19.08 12.61
CA VAL A 375 2.45 -20.30 12.33
C VAL A 375 2.22 -21.26 13.48
N GLU A 376 1.71 -22.43 13.18
CA GLU A 376 1.32 -23.42 14.17
C GLU A 376 2.13 -24.72 14.00
N PRO A 377 2.66 -25.31 15.08
CA PRO A 377 3.35 -26.57 14.99
C PRO A 377 2.35 -27.69 14.67
N LEU A 378 2.70 -28.54 13.70
CA LEU A 378 1.99 -29.77 13.36
C LEU A 378 2.77 -31.00 13.78
N ASN A 379 2.10 -32.17 13.78
CA ASN A 379 2.75 -33.44 14.06
C ASN A 379 3.88 -33.71 13.04
N GLY A 380 4.98 -34.32 13.51
CA GLY A 380 6.12 -34.67 12.66
C GLY A 380 7.04 -33.51 12.31
N GLY A 381 6.98 -32.37 13.01
CA GLY A 381 7.85 -31.21 12.78
C GLY A 381 7.43 -30.32 11.60
N GLN A 382 6.26 -30.58 11.05
CA GLN A 382 5.64 -29.70 10.05
C GLN A 382 5.04 -28.45 10.69
N GLN A 383 4.74 -27.46 9.89
CA GLN A 383 4.08 -26.20 10.31
C GLN A 383 2.87 -25.91 9.42
N SER A 384 1.79 -25.43 10.03
CA SER A 384 0.74 -24.72 9.31
C SER A 384 1.09 -23.25 9.24
N VAL A 385 0.87 -22.61 8.10
CA VAL A 385 1.05 -21.18 7.89
C VAL A 385 -0.26 -20.60 7.42
N THR A 386 -0.94 -19.88 8.31
CA THR A 386 -2.21 -19.23 8.02
C THR A 386 -2.00 -17.73 8.00
N VAL A 387 -2.30 -17.10 6.87
CA VAL A 387 -2.24 -15.65 6.73
C VAL A 387 -3.64 -15.09 6.79
N VAL A 388 -3.85 -14.18 7.70
CA VAL A 388 -5.17 -13.64 8.03
C VAL A 388 -5.16 -12.13 7.88
N GLN A 389 -6.14 -11.63 7.15
CA GLN A 389 -6.39 -10.21 7.01
C GLN A 389 -7.45 -9.80 8.04
N PHE A 390 -7.00 -9.15 9.13
CA PHE A 390 -7.90 -8.74 10.20
C PHE A 390 -8.29 -7.26 10.12
N LEU A 391 -7.35 -6.41 9.74
CA LEU A 391 -7.38 -5.03 10.17
C LEU A 391 -7.12 -4.07 9.02
N VAL A 392 -7.94 -3.06 8.97
CA VAL A 392 -7.77 -1.89 8.11
C VAL A 392 -7.94 -0.61 8.95
N GLY A 393 -7.32 0.48 8.50
CA GLY A 393 -7.51 1.80 9.10
C GLY A 393 -8.88 2.39 8.76
N GLY A 394 -8.92 3.68 8.48
CA GLY A 394 -10.10 4.40 8.00
C GLY A 394 -9.72 5.30 6.82
N LEU A 395 -10.71 5.94 6.20
CA LEU A 395 -10.45 6.97 5.18
C LEU A 395 -10.41 8.36 5.84
N GLY A 396 -9.57 9.24 5.30
CA GLY A 396 -9.45 10.62 5.74
C GLY A 396 -10.77 11.41 5.56
N ALA A 397 -11.04 12.30 6.49
CA ALA A 397 -12.13 13.24 6.38
C ALA A 397 -11.85 14.27 5.28
N ARG A 398 -12.91 14.85 4.75
CA ARG A 398 -12.82 15.94 3.77
C ARG A 398 -13.95 16.95 4.02
N LYS A 399 -13.87 18.10 3.39
CA LYS A 399 -14.94 19.11 3.50
C LYS A 399 -16.31 18.50 3.19
N GLY A 400 -17.23 18.62 4.13
CA GLY A 400 -18.60 18.14 4.01
C GLY A 400 -18.83 16.68 4.35
N HIS A 401 -17.78 15.90 4.68
CA HIS A 401 -17.91 14.47 4.93
C HIS A 401 -16.92 13.96 5.96
N ASP A 402 -17.43 13.21 6.93
CA ASP A 402 -16.60 12.39 7.81
C ASP A 402 -15.84 11.32 7.01
N GLY A 403 -14.74 10.86 7.54
CA GLY A 403 -14.00 9.72 7.01
C GLY A 403 -14.79 8.42 7.19
N VAL A 404 -14.55 7.44 6.33
CA VAL A 404 -15.19 6.11 6.42
C VAL A 404 -14.46 5.25 7.42
N ASP A 405 -15.20 4.67 8.37
CA ASP A 405 -14.65 3.85 9.44
C ASP A 405 -14.27 2.45 8.95
N GLY A 406 -13.16 1.90 9.45
CA GLY A 406 -12.74 0.52 9.19
C GLY A 406 -12.65 0.17 7.71
N ARG A 407 -12.14 1.05 6.88
CA ARG A 407 -12.03 0.88 5.42
C ARG A 407 -10.56 0.82 4.99
N ASP A 408 -10.26 -0.10 4.06
CA ASP A 408 -8.97 -0.13 3.37
C ASP A 408 -8.65 1.25 2.76
N PRO A 409 -7.38 1.71 2.84
CA PRO A 409 -6.97 3.07 2.43
C PRO A 409 -7.07 3.35 0.92
N SER A 410 -7.92 2.64 0.20
CA SER A 410 -8.32 2.88 -1.20
C SER A 410 -7.29 2.48 -2.25
N PHE A 411 -6.36 1.59 -1.95
CA PHE A 411 -5.40 1.14 -2.95
C PHE A 411 -5.39 -0.36 -3.23
N SER A 412 -5.84 -1.22 -2.32
CA SER A 412 -5.83 -2.66 -2.53
C SER A 412 -7.22 -3.28 -2.75
N ASN A 413 -8.28 -2.66 -2.27
CA ASN A 413 -9.64 -3.21 -2.28
C ASN A 413 -9.78 -4.56 -1.56
N MET A 414 -8.90 -4.82 -0.58
CA MET A 414 -8.92 -6.06 0.19
C MET A 414 -10.07 -6.07 1.21
N ALA A 415 -10.61 -7.26 1.44
CA ALA A 415 -11.62 -7.52 2.46
C ALA A 415 -11.00 -8.17 3.70
N ASN A 416 -11.62 -7.94 4.88
CA ASN A 416 -11.29 -8.68 6.09
C ASN A 416 -11.81 -10.12 5.99
N ASN A 417 -11.05 -11.06 6.56
CA ASN A 417 -11.54 -12.43 6.67
C ASN A 417 -12.68 -12.52 7.70
N PRO A 418 -13.73 -13.32 7.46
CA PRO A 418 -14.74 -13.61 8.48
C PRO A 418 -14.11 -14.27 9.72
N ILE A 419 -14.61 -13.90 10.90
CA ILE A 419 -14.10 -14.44 12.19
C ILE A 419 -14.21 -15.97 12.21
N GLU A 420 -15.32 -16.51 11.73
CA GLU A 420 -15.58 -17.94 11.67
C GLU A 420 -14.55 -18.69 10.81
N THR A 421 -14.13 -18.06 9.69
CA THR A 421 -13.09 -18.61 8.83
C THR A 421 -11.73 -18.57 9.53
N ILE A 422 -11.42 -17.49 10.23
CA ILE A 422 -10.16 -17.34 10.97
C ILE A 422 -10.05 -18.43 12.05
N GLU A 423 -11.11 -18.61 12.85
CA GLU A 423 -11.16 -19.61 13.94
C GLU A 423 -11.20 -21.06 13.41
N ALA A 424 -11.65 -21.28 12.18
CA ALA A 424 -11.62 -22.60 11.53
C ALA A 424 -10.23 -22.95 10.97
N GLU A 425 -9.45 -21.95 10.55
CA GLU A 425 -8.15 -22.16 9.88
C GLU A 425 -6.95 -22.00 10.81
N ALA A 426 -7.12 -21.37 11.99
CA ALA A 426 -6.07 -21.13 12.96
C ALA A 426 -6.54 -21.41 14.39
N SER A 427 -5.64 -21.91 15.24
CA SER A 427 -5.93 -22.22 16.66
C SER A 427 -6.00 -20.94 17.50
N VAL A 428 -6.95 -20.09 17.19
CA VAL A 428 -7.23 -18.85 17.92
C VAL A 428 -8.72 -18.73 18.26
N LEU A 429 -9.01 -17.92 19.28
CA LEU A 429 -10.36 -17.51 19.65
C LEU A 429 -10.41 -15.98 19.62
N VAL A 430 -11.25 -15.40 18.80
CA VAL A 430 -11.45 -13.94 18.73
C VAL A 430 -12.30 -13.50 19.90
N LEU A 431 -11.77 -12.62 20.74
CA LEU A 431 -12.42 -12.13 21.97
C LEU A 431 -13.13 -10.79 21.77
N ASP A 432 -12.59 -9.94 20.89
CA ASP A 432 -13.14 -8.61 20.55
C ASP A 432 -12.75 -8.26 19.12
N TYR A 433 -13.68 -7.69 18.36
CA TYR A 433 -13.43 -7.22 17.00
C TYR A 433 -14.39 -6.08 16.65
N GLY A 434 -13.86 -4.92 16.30
CA GLY A 434 -14.67 -3.76 16.02
C GLY A 434 -13.86 -2.51 15.67
N VAL A 435 -14.51 -1.38 15.70
CA VAL A 435 -13.84 -0.07 15.53
C VAL A 435 -13.24 0.38 16.86
N ARG A 436 -12.11 1.06 16.77
CA ARG A 436 -11.40 1.67 17.91
C ARG A 436 -11.96 3.06 18.17
N ALA A 437 -12.59 3.27 19.33
CA ALA A 437 -13.03 4.59 19.75
C ALA A 437 -11.86 5.58 19.84
N ASP A 438 -12.10 6.87 19.60
CA ASP A 438 -11.15 7.99 19.62
C ASP A 438 -9.92 7.80 18.72
N SER A 439 -10.01 6.91 17.72
CA SER A 439 -8.89 6.67 16.82
C SER A 439 -8.88 7.58 15.59
N GLY A 440 -10.05 7.99 15.10
CA GLY A 440 -10.17 8.94 13.99
C GLY A 440 -9.73 10.34 14.40
N GLY A 441 -8.95 11.02 13.57
CA GLY A 441 -8.49 12.39 13.82
C GLY A 441 -9.66 13.35 14.06
N PRO A 442 -9.63 14.16 15.11
CA PRO A 442 -10.64 15.18 15.38
C PRO A 442 -10.69 16.25 14.29
N GLY A 443 -11.88 16.67 13.92
CA GLY A 443 -12.12 17.71 12.91
C GLY A 443 -13.58 18.16 12.92
N GLU A 444 -13.90 19.23 12.22
CA GLU A 444 -15.30 19.54 11.86
C GLU A 444 -15.94 18.32 11.20
N TRP A 445 -15.12 17.65 10.38
CA TRP A 445 -15.38 16.33 9.81
C TRP A 445 -14.36 15.35 10.41
N ARG A 446 -14.88 14.34 11.12
CA ARG A 446 -14.06 13.36 11.83
C ARG A 446 -13.37 12.40 10.85
N GLY A 447 -12.09 12.13 11.06
CA GLY A 447 -11.40 11.04 10.36
C GLY A 447 -12.04 9.69 10.64
N GLY A 448 -11.97 8.76 9.68
CA GLY A 448 -12.46 7.40 9.84
C GLY A 448 -11.76 6.69 10.99
N ALA A 449 -12.51 5.94 11.79
CA ALA A 449 -11.96 5.16 12.89
C ALA A 449 -11.20 3.93 12.37
N GLY A 450 -10.07 3.61 12.99
CA GLY A 450 -9.33 2.38 12.80
C GLY A 450 -10.03 1.20 13.48
N GLN A 451 -9.64 0.00 13.11
CA GLN A 451 -10.14 -1.23 13.72
C GLN A 451 -9.33 -1.65 14.94
N LYS A 452 -9.93 -2.49 15.78
CA LYS A 452 -9.26 -3.23 16.84
C LYS A 452 -9.65 -4.69 16.76
N ILE A 453 -8.72 -5.57 17.15
CA ILE A 453 -9.00 -6.98 17.39
C ILE A 453 -8.25 -7.45 18.62
N LYS A 454 -8.89 -8.33 19.40
CA LYS A 454 -8.25 -9.10 20.46
C LYS A 454 -8.54 -10.58 20.25
N PHE A 455 -7.47 -11.38 20.18
CA PHE A 455 -7.62 -12.83 20.05
C PHE A 455 -6.74 -13.56 21.08
N LYS A 456 -7.17 -14.74 21.44
CA LYS A 456 -6.48 -15.65 22.36
C LYS A 456 -5.92 -16.83 21.58
N VAL A 457 -4.67 -17.18 21.83
CA VAL A 457 -4.01 -18.36 21.25
C VAL A 457 -4.44 -19.62 22.01
N LEU A 458 -4.74 -20.70 21.30
CA LEU A 458 -5.26 -21.95 21.86
C LEU A 458 -4.22 -23.08 21.87
N LEU A 459 -3.08 -22.91 21.19
CA LEU A 459 -2.04 -23.93 21.02
C LEU A 459 -0.68 -23.43 21.48
N ASP A 460 0.10 -24.25 22.17
CA ASP A 460 1.49 -23.92 22.56
C ASP A 460 2.45 -23.93 21.37
N GLY A 461 3.47 -23.07 21.43
CA GLY A 461 4.53 -23.01 20.42
C GLY A 461 4.14 -22.37 19.10
N CYS A 462 3.03 -21.62 19.09
CA CYS A 462 2.65 -20.79 17.94
C CYS A 462 3.62 -19.63 17.74
N GLN A 463 3.70 -19.13 16.51
CA GLN A 463 4.44 -17.92 16.18
C GLN A 463 3.52 -16.91 15.50
N LEU A 464 3.71 -15.64 15.83
CA LEU A 464 3.00 -14.52 15.24
C LEU A 464 3.98 -13.63 14.48
N LEU A 465 3.66 -13.35 13.22
CA LEU A 465 4.31 -12.32 12.43
C LEU A 465 3.25 -11.29 12.03
N ALA A 466 3.61 -10.00 12.00
CA ALA A 466 2.75 -8.96 11.45
C ALA A 466 3.51 -8.21 10.36
N ARG A 467 2.93 -8.17 9.16
CA ARG A 467 3.56 -7.59 7.99
C ARG A 467 3.25 -6.10 7.90
N GLY A 468 4.25 -5.30 7.56
CA GLY A 468 4.04 -3.89 7.22
C GLY A 468 3.49 -3.04 8.36
N LEU A 469 3.88 -3.32 9.62
CA LEU A 469 3.53 -2.48 10.78
C LEU A 469 4.09 -1.08 10.59
N GLU A 470 3.20 -0.15 10.31
CA GLU A 470 3.46 1.27 10.08
C GLU A 470 2.51 2.13 10.92
N ARG A 471 2.77 3.43 10.96
CA ARG A 471 2.00 4.37 11.79
C ARG A 471 2.10 4.03 13.29
N LEU A 472 3.22 3.43 13.71
CA LEU A 472 3.56 3.22 15.12
C LEU A 472 4.09 4.51 15.75
N ARG A 473 4.59 5.44 14.92
CA ARG A 473 5.23 6.72 15.32
C ARG A 473 4.50 7.92 14.73
N PHE A 474 4.43 8.00 13.42
CA PHE A 474 3.84 9.12 12.69
C PHE A 474 2.38 8.85 12.37
N PRO A 475 1.43 9.49 13.06
CA PRO A 475 0.01 9.29 12.80
C PRO A 475 -0.38 9.80 11.40
N PRO A 476 -1.47 9.30 10.81
CA PRO A 476 -2.10 9.94 9.66
C PRO A 476 -2.44 11.40 9.93
N TRP A 477 -1.94 12.28 9.06
CA TRP A 477 -2.06 13.72 9.24
C TRP A 477 -3.49 14.25 9.00
N GLY A 478 -3.87 15.26 9.80
CA GLY A 478 -5.09 16.04 9.61
C GLY A 478 -4.91 17.18 8.61
N ALA A 479 -5.99 17.74 8.08
CA ALA A 479 -5.97 18.80 7.09
C ALA A 479 -6.93 19.94 7.42
N ALA A 480 -6.63 21.13 6.91
CA ALA A 480 -7.48 22.33 7.02
C ALA A 480 -7.86 22.67 8.49
N GLY A 481 -6.94 22.42 9.43
CA GLY A 481 -7.16 22.63 10.87
C GLY A 481 -7.72 21.41 11.59
N GLY A 482 -8.00 20.32 10.90
CA GLY A 482 -8.29 19.01 11.51
C GLY A 482 -7.02 18.39 12.06
N ARG A 483 -7.17 17.49 13.05
CA ARG A 483 -6.05 16.88 13.75
C ARG A 483 -5.65 15.54 13.17
N SER A 484 -4.40 15.16 13.44
CA SER A 484 -3.88 13.83 13.21
C SER A 484 -4.67 12.78 14.01
N SER A 485 -4.64 11.55 13.53
CA SER A 485 -5.27 10.42 14.22
C SER A 485 -4.37 9.83 15.30
N THR A 486 -4.77 8.71 15.89
CA THR A 486 -3.92 7.94 16.82
C THR A 486 -2.96 7.02 16.06
N VAL A 487 -1.90 6.57 16.73
CA VAL A 487 -0.94 5.60 16.20
C VAL A 487 -1.41 4.15 16.36
N THR A 488 -0.85 3.26 15.56
CA THR A 488 -1.02 1.80 15.66
C THR A 488 -0.30 1.25 16.89
N ARG A 489 -0.88 0.21 17.53
CA ARG A 489 -0.25 -0.51 18.65
C ARG A 489 -0.57 -2.00 18.59
N PHE A 490 0.39 -2.83 19.00
CA PHE A 490 0.23 -4.26 19.19
C PHE A 490 0.65 -4.62 20.61
N ILE A 491 -0.26 -5.23 21.37
CA ILE A 491 -0.05 -5.49 22.81
C ILE A 491 -0.25 -6.97 23.08
N LEU A 492 0.77 -7.61 23.63
CA LEU A 492 0.70 -8.96 24.15
C LEU A 492 0.19 -8.91 25.60
N ASN A 493 -0.79 -9.77 25.94
CA ASN A 493 -1.31 -9.96 27.29
C ASN A 493 -1.79 -8.68 27.98
N GLU A 494 -2.50 -7.83 27.25
CA GLU A 494 -3.00 -6.55 27.70
C GLU A 494 -3.82 -6.68 29.01
N GLY A 495 -3.47 -5.85 30.02
CA GLY A 495 -4.06 -5.84 31.35
C GLY A 495 -3.52 -6.91 32.31
N LEU A 496 -2.53 -7.72 31.90
CA LEU A 496 -1.88 -8.72 32.72
C LEU A 496 -0.47 -8.27 33.17
N VAL A 497 0.08 -8.93 34.19
CA VAL A 497 1.47 -8.67 34.66
C VAL A 497 2.50 -8.90 33.52
N SER A 498 2.19 -9.77 32.58
CA SER A 498 3.02 -10.08 31.40
C SER A 498 2.73 -9.18 30.19
N GLU A 499 2.02 -8.06 30.39
CA GLU A 499 1.76 -7.10 29.31
C GLU A 499 3.05 -6.60 28.69
N ARG A 500 3.07 -6.58 27.36
CA ARG A 500 4.19 -6.05 26.58
C ARG A 500 3.68 -5.39 25.31
N ASP A 501 4.06 -4.14 25.07
CA ASP A 501 3.92 -3.49 23.78
C ASP A 501 4.94 -4.12 22.82
N LEU A 502 4.45 -4.68 21.71
CA LEU A 502 5.28 -5.43 20.78
C LEU A 502 6.00 -4.53 19.76
N GLY A 503 5.52 -3.29 19.58
CA GLY A 503 6.09 -2.37 18.60
C GLY A 503 6.11 -2.97 17.17
N LYS A 504 7.20 -2.77 16.45
CA LYS A 504 7.45 -3.41 15.15
C LYS A 504 7.98 -4.82 15.37
N ILE A 505 7.12 -5.83 15.17
CA ILE A 505 7.49 -7.23 15.38
C ILE A 505 8.05 -7.87 14.11
N ASP A 506 9.02 -8.74 14.28
CA ASP A 506 9.45 -9.70 13.25
C ASP A 506 8.69 -11.02 13.48
N MET A 507 9.04 -11.76 14.53
CA MET A 507 8.40 -13.00 14.91
C MET A 507 8.30 -13.07 16.44
N VAL A 508 7.11 -13.34 16.96
CA VAL A 508 6.83 -13.46 18.39
C VAL A 508 6.34 -14.87 18.69
N SER A 509 6.99 -15.55 19.64
CA SER A 509 6.54 -16.86 20.13
C SER A 509 5.38 -16.68 21.11
N LEU A 510 4.34 -17.47 20.94
CA LEU A 510 3.10 -17.45 21.73
C LEU A 510 2.78 -18.85 22.25
N ASN A 511 2.16 -18.89 23.42
CA ASN A 511 1.67 -20.13 24.06
C ASN A 511 0.15 -20.10 24.23
N ALA A 512 -0.43 -21.25 24.47
CA ALA A 512 -1.85 -21.37 24.76
C ALA A 512 -2.21 -20.48 25.97
N GLY A 513 -3.23 -19.64 25.80
CA GLY A 513 -3.66 -18.68 26.80
C GLY A 513 -3.16 -17.25 26.58
N ASP A 514 -2.09 -17.05 25.83
CA ASP A 514 -1.64 -15.70 25.46
C ASP A 514 -2.71 -14.95 24.65
N THR A 515 -2.84 -13.66 24.89
CA THR A 515 -3.74 -12.78 24.12
C THR A 515 -2.96 -11.74 23.37
N VAL A 516 -3.37 -11.45 22.14
CA VAL A 516 -2.82 -10.36 21.33
C VAL A 516 -3.93 -9.35 21.05
N THR A 517 -3.69 -8.09 21.39
CA THR A 517 -4.58 -6.98 21.06
C THR A 517 -3.89 -6.10 20.02
N ALA A 518 -4.54 -5.90 18.89
CA ALA A 518 -4.08 -5.00 17.84
C ALA A 518 -5.04 -3.81 17.74
N TYR A 519 -4.47 -2.61 17.76
CA TYR A 519 -5.13 -1.34 17.58
C TYR A 519 -4.57 -0.66 16.34
N LEU A 520 -5.37 -0.46 15.29
CA LEU A 520 -4.94 0.31 14.15
C LEU A 520 -5.17 1.82 14.36
N SER A 521 -4.32 2.62 13.69
CA SER A 521 -4.54 4.05 13.54
C SER A 521 -5.84 4.31 12.80
N GLY A 522 -6.57 5.34 13.20
CA GLY A 522 -7.61 5.93 12.35
C GLY A 522 -7.02 6.80 11.24
N ALA A 523 -7.86 7.55 10.57
CA ALA A 523 -7.48 8.50 9.52
C ALA A 523 -7.54 9.95 10.02
N GLY A 524 -6.90 10.89 9.30
CA GLY A 524 -6.86 12.30 9.68
C GLY A 524 -8.22 13.01 9.61
N GLY A 525 -8.44 13.95 10.53
CA GLY A 525 -9.59 14.84 10.57
C GLY A 525 -9.47 16.01 9.58
N TYR A 526 -10.57 16.67 9.28
CA TYR A 526 -10.63 17.85 8.40
C TYR A 526 -11.40 18.97 9.05
N GLY A 527 -10.88 20.19 9.02
CA GLY A 527 -11.48 21.38 9.62
C GLY A 527 -11.37 21.43 11.14
N ASP A 528 -11.65 22.60 11.74
CA ASP A 528 -11.55 22.81 13.19
C ASP A 528 -12.52 21.88 13.95
N PRO A 529 -12.02 20.98 14.82
CA PRO A 529 -12.87 20.06 15.58
C PRO A 529 -13.87 20.76 16.52
N PHE A 530 -13.56 21.98 16.96
CA PHE A 530 -14.48 22.77 17.77
C PHE A 530 -15.64 23.39 16.96
N SER A 531 -15.57 23.34 15.65
CA SER A 531 -16.66 23.69 14.74
C SER A 531 -17.62 22.53 14.47
N ARG A 532 -17.28 21.29 14.87
CA ARG A 532 -18.16 20.14 14.69
C ARG A 532 -19.45 20.31 15.45
N ASP A 533 -20.59 20.06 14.78
CA ASP A 533 -21.92 20.10 15.39
C ASP A 533 -21.99 19.20 16.64
N PRO A 534 -22.38 19.73 17.83
CA PRO A 534 -22.53 18.93 19.05
C PRO A 534 -23.47 17.72 18.90
N ALA A 535 -24.49 17.83 18.06
CA ALA A 535 -25.40 16.70 17.79
C ALA A 535 -24.68 15.58 17.02
N SER A 536 -23.77 15.92 16.12
CA SER A 536 -22.91 14.96 15.41
C SER A 536 -21.93 14.29 16.37
N VAL A 537 -21.31 15.04 17.29
CA VAL A 537 -20.44 14.45 18.35
C VAL A 537 -21.26 13.52 19.25
N ARG A 538 -22.48 13.90 19.64
CA ARG A 538 -23.37 13.03 20.42
C ARG A 538 -23.67 11.72 19.67
N LYS A 539 -23.92 11.79 18.37
CA LYS A 539 -24.12 10.61 17.53
C LYS A 539 -22.86 9.71 17.53
N ASP A 540 -21.68 10.29 17.39
CA ASP A 540 -20.43 9.56 17.43
C ASP A 540 -20.20 8.85 18.79
N VAL A 541 -20.60 9.51 19.90
CA VAL A 541 -20.52 8.90 21.25
C VAL A 541 -21.51 7.73 21.38
N ILE A 542 -22.73 7.88 20.90
CA ILE A 542 -23.74 6.81 20.93
C ILE A 542 -23.30 5.59 20.09
N LEU A 543 -22.67 5.84 18.95
CA LEU A 543 -22.18 4.79 18.04
C LEU A 543 -20.83 4.20 18.47
N GLY A 544 -20.18 4.74 19.52
CA GLY A 544 -18.91 4.25 20.03
C GLY A 544 -17.68 4.65 19.22
N PHE A 545 -17.80 5.63 18.33
CA PHE A 545 -16.65 6.19 17.60
C PHE A 545 -15.83 7.16 18.44
N VAL A 546 -16.48 7.86 19.37
CA VAL A 546 -15.87 8.82 20.27
C VAL A 546 -16.31 8.51 21.70
N THR A 547 -15.39 8.59 22.67
CA THR A 547 -15.76 8.51 24.08
C THR A 547 -16.28 9.87 24.60
N THR A 548 -16.98 9.88 25.74
CA THR A 548 -17.40 11.14 26.37
C THR A 548 -16.21 12.01 26.75
N SER A 549 -15.09 11.41 27.17
CA SER A 549 -13.83 12.11 27.44
C SER A 549 -13.21 12.68 26.16
N GLY A 550 -13.20 11.92 25.06
CA GLY A 550 -12.77 12.40 23.74
C GLY A 550 -13.64 13.55 23.22
N ALA A 551 -14.94 13.46 23.42
CA ALA A 551 -15.88 14.52 23.04
C ALA A 551 -15.57 15.87 23.73
N GLU A 552 -15.26 15.83 25.04
CA GLU A 552 -14.90 17.01 25.79
C GLU A 552 -13.52 17.54 25.38
N LYS A 553 -12.51 16.67 25.37
CA LYS A 553 -11.11 17.03 25.11
C LYS A 553 -10.90 17.55 23.69
N ASP A 554 -11.43 16.81 22.71
CA ASP A 554 -11.06 16.99 21.30
C ASP A 554 -12.07 17.86 20.54
N TYR A 555 -13.35 17.86 20.94
CA TYR A 555 -14.42 18.61 20.28
C TYR A 555 -15.02 19.72 21.13
N GLY A 556 -14.64 19.81 22.40
CA GLY A 556 -15.22 20.78 23.34
C GLY A 556 -16.72 20.56 23.61
N VAL A 557 -17.19 19.31 23.56
CA VAL A 557 -18.58 18.94 23.81
C VAL A 557 -18.70 18.22 25.15
N VAL A 558 -19.37 18.87 26.09
CA VAL A 558 -19.52 18.40 27.46
C VAL A 558 -20.80 17.57 27.59
N PHE A 559 -20.71 16.42 28.23
CA PHE A 559 -21.84 15.52 28.50
C PHE A 559 -22.24 15.56 29.98
N LYS A 560 -23.55 15.59 30.24
CA LYS A 560 -24.12 15.42 31.57
C LYS A 560 -25.26 14.41 31.51
N VAL A 561 -25.13 13.32 32.27
CA VAL A 561 -26.12 12.24 32.31
C VAL A 561 -26.48 11.70 30.92
N GLY A 562 -25.48 11.57 30.03
CA GLY A 562 -25.65 11.01 28.68
C GLY A 562 -26.18 11.99 27.60
N GLU A 563 -26.51 13.22 27.99
CA GLU A 563 -26.93 14.28 27.06
C GLU A 563 -25.89 15.40 26.98
N VAL A 564 -25.92 16.20 25.89
CA VAL A 564 -25.03 17.33 25.72
C VAL A 564 -25.42 18.45 26.69
N ASP A 565 -24.48 18.95 27.47
CA ASP A 565 -24.63 20.18 28.26
C ASP A 565 -24.29 21.38 27.36
N GLU A 566 -25.31 21.98 26.77
CA GLU A 566 -25.18 23.11 25.82
C GLU A 566 -24.43 24.29 26.43
N SER A 567 -24.70 24.65 27.71
CA SER A 567 -24.08 25.79 28.38
C SER A 567 -22.59 25.55 28.64
N ALA A 568 -22.23 24.37 29.15
CA ALA A 568 -20.84 24.00 29.36
C ALA A 568 -20.06 23.89 28.03
N THR A 569 -20.68 23.30 27.01
CA THR A 569 -20.16 23.19 25.65
C THR A 569 -19.86 24.56 25.05
N GLN A 570 -20.82 25.49 25.12
CA GLN A 570 -20.65 26.88 24.64
C GLN A 570 -19.51 27.59 25.37
N THR A 571 -19.42 27.43 26.70
CA THR A 571 -18.36 28.01 27.51
C THR A 571 -16.99 27.52 27.10
N LEU A 572 -16.84 26.20 26.89
CA LEU A 572 -15.57 25.56 26.52
C LEU A 572 -15.10 25.97 25.11
N ARG A 573 -16.04 26.19 24.17
CA ARG A 573 -15.74 26.59 22.78
C ARG A 573 -15.48 28.08 22.58
N THR A 574 -15.89 28.92 23.53
CA THR A 574 -15.74 30.37 23.40
C THR A 574 -14.27 30.81 23.46
N GLY A 575 -13.89 31.74 22.59
CA GLY A 575 -12.56 32.39 22.64
C GLY A 575 -11.44 31.66 21.88
N ARG A 576 -11.72 30.63 21.14
CA ARG A 576 -10.70 29.96 20.30
C ARG A 576 -10.58 30.61 18.92
N THR A 577 -9.37 30.62 18.40
CA THR A 577 -9.06 31.02 17.01
C THR A 577 -9.13 29.82 16.11
N SER A 578 -9.90 29.88 15.02
CA SER A 578 -9.93 28.83 14.01
C SER A 578 -8.59 28.76 13.28
N PRO A 579 -8.07 27.52 13.02
CA PRO A 579 -6.84 27.34 12.25
C PRO A 579 -7.00 27.72 10.78
N SER A 580 -5.88 27.89 10.08
CA SER A 580 -5.86 28.13 8.65
C SER A 580 -6.32 26.89 7.85
N LEU A 581 -7.01 27.11 6.70
CA LEU A 581 -7.47 26.03 5.83
C LEU A 581 -6.35 25.19 5.21
N VAL A 582 -5.12 25.72 5.16
CA VAL A 582 -3.95 25.04 4.60
C VAL A 582 -3.08 24.35 5.65
N ASP A 583 -3.46 24.47 6.91
CA ASP A 583 -2.69 23.86 8.00
C ASP A 583 -2.85 22.34 8.01
N PHE A 584 -1.72 21.66 8.16
CA PHE A 584 -1.65 20.22 8.36
C PHE A 584 -1.15 19.93 9.78
N ASP A 585 -1.84 19.04 10.48
CA ASP A 585 -1.37 18.49 11.76
C ASP A 585 -0.69 17.14 11.51
N TYR A 586 0.61 17.09 11.69
CA TYR A 586 1.44 15.91 11.47
C TYR A 586 1.65 15.06 12.74
N GLY A 587 1.26 15.55 13.90
CA GLY A 587 1.51 14.94 15.19
C GLY A 587 2.90 15.28 15.76
N GLU A 588 2.97 15.25 17.09
CA GLU A 588 4.09 15.78 17.88
C GLU A 588 5.47 15.17 17.56
N GLU A 589 5.55 13.85 17.33
CA GLU A 589 6.84 13.20 17.04
C GLU A 589 7.40 13.61 15.67
N ARG A 590 6.52 13.81 14.65
CA ARG A 590 6.96 14.30 13.35
C ARG A 590 7.36 15.77 13.41
N GLU A 591 6.61 16.59 14.11
CA GLU A 591 6.95 18.00 14.34
C GLU A 591 8.30 18.14 15.06
N ALA A 592 8.56 17.32 16.08
CA ALA A 592 9.86 17.28 16.74
C ALA A 592 10.98 16.88 15.76
N TRP A 593 10.78 15.86 14.94
CA TRP A 593 11.75 15.45 13.94
C TRP A 593 12.04 16.55 12.91
N GLU A 594 11.00 17.15 12.33
CA GLU A 594 11.11 18.17 11.28
C GLU A 594 11.58 19.54 11.82
N SER A 595 11.53 19.77 13.14
CA SER A 595 12.14 20.98 13.74
C SER A 595 13.65 21.04 13.55
N VAL A 596 14.30 19.89 13.34
CA VAL A 596 15.74 19.77 13.10
C VAL A 596 16.02 19.32 11.67
N PHE A 597 15.36 18.23 11.22
CA PHE A 597 15.58 17.63 9.91
C PHE A 597 14.48 18.10 8.94
N ASP A 598 14.47 19.40 8.68
CA ASP A 598 13.52 20.06 7.78
C ASP A 598 13.70 19.67 6.30
N ASP A 599 12.81 20.16 5.43
CA ASP A 599 12.86 19.83 4.00
C ASP A 599 14.19 20.25 3.35
N GLU A 600 14.71 21.42 3.69
CA GLU A 600 15.93 21.96 3.09
C GLU A 600 17.13 21.08 3.42
N ARG A 601 17.29 20.72 4.71
CA ARG A 601 18.39 19.86 5.18
C ARG A 601 18.31 18.45 4.60
N MET A 602 17.10 17.88 4.57
CA MET A 602 16.92 16.51 4.03
C MET A 602 17.12 16.45 2.52
N VAL A 603 16.69 17.47 1.77
CA VAL A 603 16.98 17.58 0.33
C VAL A 603 18.49 17.76 0.09
N ALA A 604 19.17 18.57 0.90
CA ALA A 604 20.61 18.76 0.80
C ALA A 604 21.37 17.46 1.08
N LEU A 605 20.97 16.69 2.14
CA LEU A 605 21.54 15.38 2.42
C LEU A 605 21.38 14.43 1.23
N ASN A 606 20.15 14.28 0.72
CA ASN A 606 19.88 13.35 -0.38
C ASN A 606 20.59 13.76 -1.67
N ARG A 607 20.76 15.05 -1.93
CA ARG A 607 21.56 15.58 -3.06
C ARG A 607 23.04 15.20 -2.90
N ALA A 608 23.60 15.35 -1.71
CA ALA A 608 24.99 14.96 -1.44
C ALA A 608 25.20 13.45 -1.61
N LEU A 609 24.20 12.63 -1.27
CA LEU A 609 24.27 11.17 -1.37
C LEU A 609 24.14 10.63 -2.80
N VAL A 610 23.46 11.33 -3.71
CA VAL A 610 23.14 10.84 -5.07
C VAL A 610 24.39 10.40 -5.86
N GLY A 611 25.51 11.07 -5.69
CA GLY A 611 26.78 10.72 -6.36
C GLY A 611 27.44 9.41 -5.91
N HIS A 612 27.02 8.87 -4.76
CA HIS A 612 27.59 7.65 -4.18
C HIS A 612 26.83 6.39 -4.61
N ALA A 613 27.49 5.23 -4.60
CA ALA A 613 26.83 3.95 -4.82
C ALA A 613 25.76 3.69 -3.72
N PRO A 614 24.63 3.02 -4.04
CA PRO A 614 23.51 2.84 -3.09
C PRO A 614 23.90 2.30 -1.71
N ALA A 615 24.80 1.30 -1.67
CA ALA A 615 25.32 0.76 -0.40
C ALA A 615 26.14 1.78 0.41
N GLN A 616 26.87 2.70 -0.27
CA GLN A 616 27.62 3.77 0.38
C GLN A 616 26.68 4.85 0.94
N ARG A 617 25.62 5.20 0.22
CA ARG A 617 24.60 6.17 0.69
C ARG A 617 24.04 5.78 2.04
N GLN A 618 23.68 4.51 2.22
CA GLN A 618 23.20 3.96 3.47
C GLN A 618 24.22 4.07 4.60
N ARG A 619 25.49 3.73 4.33
CA ARG A 619 26.55 3.83 5.32
C ARG A 619 26.78 5.28 5.75
N ILE A 620 26.87 6.21 4.80
CA ILE A 620 27.05 7.63 5.09
C ILE A 620 25.89 8.15 5.93
N ARG A 621 24.66 7.83 5.54
CA ARG A 621 23.44 8.20 6.27
C ARG A 621 23.47 7.70 7.72
N LYS A 622 23.74 6.42 7.93
CA LYS A 622 23.90 5.83 9.28
C LYS A 622 24.99 6.51 10.08
N THR A 623 26.14 6.84 9.48
CA THR A 623 27.22 7.53 10.17
C THR A 623 26.78 8.92 10.62
N ILE A 624 26.10 9.70 9.77
CA ILE A 624 25.62 11.04 10.12
C ILE A 624 24.65 10.98 11.28
N PHE A 625 23.57 10.20 11.18
CA PHE A 625 22.56 10.13 12.22
C PHE A 625 23.08 9.49 13.50
N GLY A 626 23.96 8.48 13.41
CA GLY A 626 24.59 7.88 14.58
C GLY A 626 25.58 8.83 15.31
N SER A 627 26.19 9.77 14.59
CA SER A 627 27.04 10.82 15.20
C SER A 627 26.21 11.88 15.92
N ILE A 628 24.94 12.04 15.57
CA ILE A 628 24.00 12.91 16.27
C ILE A 628 23.52 12.22 17.56
N ASP A 629 22.99 11.02 17.44
CA ASP A 629 22.54 10.21 18.57
C ASP A 629 22.62 8.72 18.24
N GLU A 630 23.41 7.96 19.00
CA GLU A 630 23.59 6.50 18.79
C GLU A 630 22.28 5.72 18.98
N ARG A 631 21.31 6.26 19.73
CA ARG A 631 19.98 5.64 19.91
C ARG A 631 19.22 5.53 18.59
N LEU A 632 19.50 6.39 17.60
CA LEU A 632 18.92 6.32 16.26
C LEU A 632 19.38 5.06 15.50
N LEU A 633 20.49 4.43 15.90
CA LEU A 633 20.99 3.20 15.29
C LEU A 633 20.46 1.92 15.96
N VAL A 634 19.70 2.02 17.05
CA VAL A 634 19.06 0.87 17.68
C VAL A 634 17.95 0.34 16.77
N PRO A 635 17.89 -0.98 16.47
CA PRO A 635 16.82 -1.53 15.66
C PRO A 635 15.43 -1.25 16.23
N ALA A 636 14.51 -0.81 15.39
CA ALA A 636 13.14 -0.49 15.81
C ALA A 636 12.37 -1.73 16.32
N THR A 637 12.82 -2.93 15.93
CA THR A 637 12.31 -4.22 16.42
C THR A 637 12.74 -4.56 17.86
N GLU A 638 13.78 -3.89 18.38
CA GLU A 638 14.28 -4.11 19.74
C GLU A 638 13.67 -3.10 20.72
N LYS A 639 13.77 -1.82 20.42
CA LYS A 639 13.27 -0.74 21.27
C LYS A 639 12.97 0.52 20.46
N ARG A 640 11.81 1.10 20.67
CA ARG A 640 11.46 2.40 20.10
C ARG A 640 11.80 3.53 21.10
N HIS A 641 12.45 4.58 20.61
CA HIS A 641 12.70 5.83 21.33
C HIS A 641 11.82 6.95 20.77
N ASP A 642 11.23 7.76 21.64
CA ASP A 642 10.45 8.92 21.23
C ASP A 642 11.37 10.03 20.70
N PHE A 643 11.03 10.65 19.59
CA PHE A 643 11.87 11.70 19.01
C PHE A 643 11.85 12.99 19.83
N ARG A 644 10.81 13.23 20.60
CA ARG A 644 10.76 14.36 21.54
C ARG A 644 11.85 14.25 22.63
N ASP A 645 12.17 13.01 23.03
CA ASP A 645 13.26 12.73 23.99
C ASP A 645 14.64 12.67 23.31
N LEU A 646 14.71 12.35 22.01
CA LEU A 646 15.95 12.24 21.25
C LEU A 646 16.48 13.60 20.79
N ILE A 647 15.57 14.52 20.43
CA ILE A 647 15.92 15.79 19.80
C ILE A 647 16.25 16.89 20.83
N GLY A 648 15.94 16.76 22.10
CA GLY A 648 16.36 17.64 23.21
C GLY A 648 16.55 19.13 22.85
N ASP A 649 17.81 19.57 22.70
CA ASP A 649 18.16 20.89 22.18
C ASP A 649 18.29 20.84 20.65
N GLY A 650 17.21 21.16 19.95
CA GLY A 650 17.13 21.08 18.49
C GLY A 650 18.15 21.95 17.75
N ASP A 651 18.54 23.09 18.31
CA ASP A 651 19.48 24.02 17.67
C ASP A 651 20.90 23.45 17.62
N GLU A 652 21.36 22.81 18.71
CA GLU A 652 22.68 22.17 18.74
C GLU A 652 22.76 20.99 17.76
N ILE A 653 21.69 20.20 17.68
CA ILE A 653 21.60 19.07 16.73
C ILE A 653 21.59 19.58 15.29
N ALA A 654 20.84 20.63 14.99
CA ALA A 654 20.79 21.24 13.66
C ALA A 654 22.17 21.71 13.20
N ILE A 655 22.92 22.41 14.06
CA ILE A 655 24.30 22.86 13.77
C ILE A 655 25.22 21.65 13.54
N SER A 656 25.13 20.62 14.37
CA SER A 656 25.92 19.39 14.23
C SER A 656 25.61 18.69 12.93
N PHE A 657 24.33 18.59 12.55
CA PHE A 657 23.90 17.99 11.28
C PHE A 657 24.45 18.75 10.07
N ASP A 658 24.37 20.08 10.06
CA ASP A 658 24.87 20.92 8.99
C ASP A 658 26.41 20.80 8.81
N GLN A 659 27.15 20.63 9.90
CA GLN A 659 28.59 20.33 9.88
C GLN A 659 28.90 18.97 9.26
N LEU A 660 28.16 17.93 9.69
CA LEU A 660 28.30 16.56 9.16
C LEU A 660 27.94 16.48 7.68
N LEU A 661 26.88 17.20 7.28
CA LEU A 661 26.46 17.32 5.89
C LEU A 661 27.57 17.93 5.01
N SER A 662 28.20 18.99 5.50
CA SER A 662 29.31 19.66 4.80
C SER A 662 30.57 18.80 4.71
N ALA A 663 30.71 17.79 5.55
CA ALA A 663 31.85 16.86 5.59
C ALA A 663 31.63 15.61 4.71
N ILE A 664 30.49 15.45 4.04
CA ILE A 664 30.26 14.32 3.12
C ILE A 664 31.30 14.42 2.00
N PRO A 665 32.10 13.37 1.75
CA PRO A 665 33.08 13.40 0.67
C PRO A 665 32.39 13.55 -0.70
N ASP A 666 33.01 14.26 -1.62
CA ASP A 666 32.58 14.21 -3.01
C ASP A 666 32.63 12.76 -3.51
N ALA A 667 31.64 12.39 -4.32
CA ALA A 667 31.64 11.05 -4.93
C ALA A 667 32.95 10.88 -5.74
N ALA A 668 33.69 9.83 -5.46
CA ALA A 668 34.86 9.52 -6.27
C ALA A 668 34.40 9.31 -7.72
N THR A 669 34.91 10.17 -8.63
CA THR A 669 34.69 10.09 -10.09
C THR A 669 35.26 8.80 -10.67
#